data_8fa043d3eba5df3fcc999a6fc593270f
#
_entry.id   8fa043d3eba5df3fcc999a6fc593270f
#
_cell.length_a   1.000
_cell.length_b   1.000
_cell.length_c   1.000
_cell.angle_alpha   90.00
_cell.angle_beta   90.00
_cell.angle_gamma   90.00
#
_symmetry.space_group_name_H-M   'P 1'
#
loop_
_entity.id
_entity.type
_entity.pdbx_description
1 polymer ?
#
loop_
_entity_poly.entity_id
_entity_poly.type
_entity_poly.pdbx_seq_one_letter_code
_entity_poly.pdbx_strand_id
1 'polypeptide(L)'
;MKNRKRALTQSLLVLVTALVGRPLQILSQQQSTSGPTTSEAARKLTFDTDHALANWTTTGDVTIDLTRGREGGSLKVGPGAKALLKLRDKDESGRVEFWVYDDGTTPENTKVNRPGPRWGLVQNDGRVLAIGILYAPYLGGNEGYTATACDAKDWFDQLFWLGVNRAPAGWHKWTFIFDTEKGIQILHADKDGKPTGQPSFDNTKAGLQGFSAIVIWGDSGPGKGQTVWVDEVAVTLGGPVKSVPKPRPTAPRVIGPNIWNPSTQVVPIYTQDRPPATPKLDDLPLKESVSQYGISWTFDKPARVGQFINGDWYVIGPTTIKAITPKPLYGAEIPEIELDRMDLERPVAQHVRNGFMLNPPAAMKVSYDSGVRNWFDPSLIQKLPVAMKPGDSLVSTISMPKGLVLKPMLWETVERGVDDSTPIRTAAVLTCVAEPLPPDAFRPAFCDRQARIYLSRNLKRSLLPTAAARNLPDIGMYVRFTQRPWVGTGFFGFEGPVENMPQYGRDYARVGNHTALILCTDLPAEKKETLLVDFVQVGIDLGGMIRSGHPGWEGFGGHGSGRKLPIVFAGLLLGDDQLANINKSFPKAHFGEDEQTAYGDSWTGAKVVFTGHRAIDQATGVARAGTGPYEHTLPSTWKDGREKMSESYRRCCTSAAWVAGALALRLMKAERAWDHDAFFDYCDRWMFENETEALKTLKQDAAMAQPDWAHERKTWESWVDELWAAHRLAPGMPPADGWKTPHDDSYLKTAIEKAQRAGR
;
A
#
# COMPACT_ATOMS: atom_id res chain seq x y z
N MET A 1 -0.50 -23.62 9.22
CA MET A 1 0.47 -22.51 9.40
C MET A 1 1.33 -22.24 8.17
N LYS A 2 1.80 -23.22 7.39
CA LYS A 2 2.57 -22.97 6.14
C LYS A 2 1.78 -22.30 5.01
N ASN A 3 0.47 -22.49 4.94
CA ASN A 3 -0.38 -21.94 3.85
C ASN A 3 -0.78 -20.47 4.06
N ARG A 4 -0.74 -19.94 5.29
CA ARG A 4 -1.06 -18.51 5.54
C ARG A 4 0.00 -17.53 5.02
N LYS A 5 1.26 -17.94 4.97
CA LYS A 5 2.34 -17.08 4.44
C LYS A 5 2.21 -16.81 2.93
N ARG A 6 1.62 -17.74 2.16
CA ARG A 6 1.43 -17.57 0.71
C ARG A 6 0.38 -16.52 0.34
N ALA A 7 -0.70 -16.43 1.09
CA ALA A 7 -1.80 -15.52 0.75
C ALA A 7 -1.43 -14.02 0.95
N LEU A 8 -0.60 -13.69 1.93
CA LEU A 8 -0.21 -12.31 2.21
C LEU A 8 0.86 -11.76 1.26
N THR A 9 1.79 -12.61 0.84
CA THR A 9 2.77 -12.24 -0.20
C THR A 9 2.05 -11.87 -1.51
N GLN A 10 0.90 -12.47 -1.77
CA GLN A 10 0.07 -12.19 -2.93
C GLN A 10 -0.64 -10.83 -2.87
N SER A 11 -1.11 -10.41 -1.70
CA SER A 11 -1.75 -9.08 -1.53
C SER A 11 -0.75 -7.93 -1.70
N LEU A 12 0.50 -8.14 -1.34
CA LEU A 12 1.55 -7.13 -1.53
C LEU A 12 1.94 -6.98 -3.01
N LEU A 13 1.91 -8.08 -3.77
CA LEU A 13 2.24 -8.09 -5.20
C LEU A 13 1.23 -7.29 -6.04
N VAL A 14 -0.05 -7.34 -5.68
CA VAL A 14 -1.11 -6.56 -6.35
C VAL A 14 -0.95 -5.05 -6.13
N LEU A 15 -0.35 -4.64 -5.01
CA LEU A 15 -0.13 -3.23 -4.69
C LEU A 15 0.88 -2.55 -5.64
N VAL A 16 1.94 -3.26 -6.00
CA VAL A 16 3.01 -2.75 -6.88
C VAL A 16 2.50 -2.57 -8.32
N THR A 17 1.59 -3.42 -8.79
CA THR A 17 1.09 -3.35 -10.17
C THR A 17 0.18 -2.15 -10.45
N ALA A 18 -0.50 -1.61 -9.45
CA ALA A 18 -1.36 -0.44 -9.62
C ALA A 18 -0.59 0.89 -9.74
N LEU A 19 0.69 0.93 -9.35
CA LEU A 19 1.51 2.14 -9.32
C LEU A 19 2.37 2.37 -10.56
N VAL A 20 2.55 1.37 -11.43
CA VAL A 20 3.52 1.42 -12.55
C VAL A 20 2.93 1.88 -13.89
N GLY A 21 1.73 2.42 -13.92
CA GLY A 21 1.01 2.78 -15.15
C GLY A 21 1.40 4.09 -15.86
N ARG A 22 2.64 4.58 -15.83
CA ARG A 22 3.10 5.68 -16.70
C ARG A 22 4.47 5.38 -17.31
N PRO A 23 4.65 5.63 -18.60
CA PRO A 23 5.95 5.43 -19.26
C PRO A 23 6.95 6.51 -18.86
N LEU A 24 8.15 6.10 -18.51
CA LEU A 24 9.32 6.95 -18.33
C LEU A 24 9.83 7.47 -19.68
N GLN A 25 10.01 8.77 -19.80
CA GLN A 25 10.72 9.38 -20.93
C GLN A 25 12.23 9.16 -20.76
N ILE A 26 12.82 8.55 -21.75
CA ILE A 26 14.27 8.28 -21.82
C ILE A 26 14.94 9.46 -22.55
N LEU A 27 15.89 10.09 -21.88
CA LEU A 27 16.83 11.02 -22.51
C LEU A 27 17.95 10.24 -23.20
N SER A 28 18.05 10.38 -24.52
CA SER A 28 19.15 9.86 -25.30
C SER A 28 20.39 10.71 -25.10
N GLN A 29 21.47 10.16 -24.57
CA GLN A 29 22.79 10.78 -24.62
C GLN A 29 23.63 10.18 -25.74
N GLN A 30 24.13 11.06 -26.57
CA GLN A 30 25.08 10.75 -27.64
C GLN A 30 26.45 10.33 -27.08
N GLN A 31 27.02 9.36 -27.73
CA GLN A 31 28.35 8.83 -27.44
C GLN A 31 29.47 9.75 -27.97
N SER A 32 30.47 9.97 -27.11
CA SER A 32 31.78 10.43 -27.52
C SER A 32 32.82 9.32 -27.25
N THR A 33 33.65 9.04 -28.26
CA THR A 33 34.63 7.98 -28.31
C THR A 33 35.96 8.39 -27.68
N SER A 34 36.59 7.53 -26.89
CA SER A 34 38.04 7.53 -26.65
C SER A 34 38.54 6.13 -26.25
N GLY A 35 39.36 5.58 -27.12
CA GLY A 35 40.52 4.72 -27.06
C GLY A 35 40.62 3.43 -26.22
N PRO A 36 41.42 2.45 -26.68
CA PRO A 36 41.10 1.05 -26.52
C PRO A 36 41.91 0.34 -25.42
N THR A 37 41.22 -0.50 -24.65
CA THR A 37 41.82 -1.67 -24.01
C THR A 37 41.12 -2.90 -24.58
N THR A 38 41.83 -3.87 -25.00
CA THR A 38 41.44 -5.06 -25.76
C THR A 38 40.17 -5.72 -25.20
N SER A 39 39.02 -5.41 -25.81
CA SER A 39 37.81 -6.23 -25.68
C SER A 39 37.89 -7.35 -26.71
N GLU A 40 37.67 -8.59 -26.27
CA GLU A 40 37.45 -9.69 -27.21
C GLU A 40 36.24 -9.36 -28.10
N ALA A 41 36.36 -9.66 -29.40
CA ALA A 41 35.31 -9.38 -30.37
C ALA A 41 33.99 -10.05 -29.98
N ALA A 42 32.90 -9.29 -30.02
CA ALA A 42 31.58 -9.84 -29.78
C ALA A 42 31.28 -11.04 -30.67
N ARG A 43 30.99 -12.18 -30.07
CA ARG A 43 30.60 -13.38 -30.82
C ARG A 43 29.11 -13.32 -31.12
N LYS A 44 28.73 -13.20 -32.38
CA LYS A 44 27.32 -13.30 -32.83
C LYS A 44 27.06 -14.73 -33.34
N LEU A 45 25.96 -15.33 -32.91
CA LEU A 45 25.46 -16.63 -33.35
C LEU A 45 24.14 -16.43 -34.07
N THR A 46 24.04 -16.95 -35.28
CA THR A 46 22.81 -17.04 -36.07
C THR A 46 22.47 -18.51 -36.32
N PHE A 47 21.25 -18.80 -36.70
CA PHE A 47 20.74 -20.17 -36.82
C PHE A 47 20.32 -20.51 -38.27
N ASP A 48 21.14 -20.14 -39.23
CA ASP A 48 20.84 -20.27 -40.66
C ASP A 48 21.14 -21.66 -41.21
N THR A 49 21.80 -22.51 -40.44
CA THR A 49 22.17 -23.88 -40.85
C THR A 49 22.08 -24.85 -39.67
N ASP A 50 21.91 -26.16 -39.96
CA ASP A 50 21.89 -27.21 -38.92
C ASP A 50 23.19 -27.30 -38.12
N HIS A 51 24.29 -26.82 -38.65
CA HIS A 51 25.56 -26.75 -37.92
C HIS A 51 25.58 -25.73 -36.78
N ALA A 52 24.60 -24.81 -36.71
CA ALA A 52 24.50 -23.84 -35.64
C ALA A 52 24.32 -24.48 -34.26
N LEU A 53 23.81 -25.72 -34.16
CA LEU A 53 23.66 -26.48 -32.92
C LEU A 53 24.97 -27.12 -32.42
N ALA A 54 26.05 -27.14 -33.18
CA ALA A 54 27.27 -27.88 -32.83
C ALA A 54 27.90 -27.45 -31.48
N ASN A 55 27.63 -26.23 -31.02
CA ASN A 55 28.15 -25.69 -29.76
C ASN A 55 27.10 -25.73 -28.63
N TRP A 56 25.93 -26.30 -28.87
CA TRP A 56 24.87 -26.38 -27.89
C TRP A 56 24.73 -27.81 -27.34
N THR A 57 24.57 -27.90 -26.05
CA THR A 57 24.12 -29.16 -25.42
C THR A 57 22.61 -29.14 -25.33
N THR A 58 21.94 -30.10 -25.97
CA THR A 58 20.48 -30.13 -26.09
C THR A 58 19.88 -31.32 -25.38
N THR A 59 18.67 -31.15 -24.89
CA THR A 59 17.84 -32.22 -24.29
C THR A 59 16.39 -32.03 -24.76
N GLY A 60 15.79 -33.09 -25.27
CA GLY A 60 14.43 -33.03 -25.82
C GLY A 60 14.38 -32.49 -27.26
N ASP A 61 13.22 -31.97 -27.65
CA ASP A 61 12.98 -31.44 -29.01
C ASP A 61 13.63 -30.05 -29.17
N VAL A 62 14.87 -30.05 -29.65
CA VAL A 62 15.62 -28.83 -29.99
C VAL A 62 16.06 -28.93 -31.43
N THR A 63 15.63 -28.00 -32.26
CA THR A 63 15.90 -27.98 -33.72
C THR A 63 16.15 -26.57 -34.22
N ILE A 64 16.58 -26.45 -35.47
CA ILE A 64 16.61 -25.18 -36.19
C ILE A 64 15.29 -25.03 -36.98
N ASP A 65 14.63 -23.92 -36.81
CA ASP A 65 13.45 -23.54 -37.57
C ASP A 65 13.83 -22.50 -38.62
N LEU A 66 13.99 -22.92 -39.82
CA LEU A 66 14.37 -22.07 -40.97
C LEU A 66 13.23 -21.16 -41.45
N THR A 67 12.02 -21.40 -40.95
CA THR A 67 10.82 -20.62 -41.33
C THR A 67 10.51 -19.48 -40.40
N ARG A 68 11.15 -19.44 -39.23
CA ARG A 68 10.89 -18.45 -38.18
C ARG A 68 12.21 -17.94 -37.60
N GLY A 69 12.79 -16.94 -38.21
CA GLY A 69 13.91 -16.16 -37.70
C GLY A 69 13.64 -14.67 -37.87
N ARG A 70 14.52 -13.86 -37.34
CA ARG A 70 14.55 -12.42 -37.66
C ARG A 70 15.20 -12.18 -38.99
N GLU A 71 16.34 -12.84 -39.18
CA GLU A 71 17.09 -12.89 -40.43
C GLU A 71 17.54 -14.35 -40.61
N GLY A 72 16.81 -15.13 -41.43
CA GLY A 72 17.12 -16.55 -41.62
C GLY A 72 16.37 -17.46 -40.64
N GLY A 73 17.08 -18.41 -40.01
CA GLY A 73 16.53 -19.39 -39.08
C GLY A 73 16.63 -18.98 -37.62
N SER A 74 15.99 -19.77 -36.74
CA SER A 74 16.09 -19.60 -35.29
C SER A 74 16.25 -20.93 -34.57
N LEU A 75 16.81 -20.90 -33.36
CA LEU A 75 16.82 -22.02 -32.43
C LEU A 75 15.41 -22.23 -31.89
N LYS A 76 14.80 -23.38 -32.16
CA LYS A 76 13.52 -23.80 -31.67
C LYS A 76 13.71 -24.77 -30.50
N VAL A 77 13.15 -24.45 -29.34
CA VAL A 77 13.19 -25.30 -28.15
C VAL A 77 11.75 -25.66 -27.78
N GLY A 78 11.40 -26.91 -28.00
CA GLY A 78 10.06 -27.44 -27.80
C GLY A 78 9.69 -27.60 -26.32
N PRO A 79 8.41 -27.95 -26.02
CA PRO A 79 7.93 -28.18 -24.67
C PRO A 79 8.76 -29.21 -23.91
N GLY A 80 9.20 -28.87 -22.70
CA GLY A 80 10.04 -29.74 -21.87
C GLY A 80 11.50 -29.87 -22.32
N ALA A 81 11.84 -29.27 -23.45
CA ALA A 81 13.21 -29.31 -23.99
C ALA A 81 14.09 -28.21 -23.39
N LYS A 82 15.42 -28.42 -23.51
CA LYS A 82 16.44 -27.50 -23.01
C LYS A 82 17.62 -27.41 -24.00
N ALA A 83 18.09 -26.20 -24.22
CA ALA A 83 19.30 -25.92 -24.94
C ALA A 83 20.26 -25.13 -24.04
N LEU A 84 21.54 -25.52 -24.01
CA LEU A 84 22.58 -24.90 -23.21
C LEU A 84 23.79 -24.61 -24.08
N LEU A 85 24.23 -23.35 -24.10
CA LEU A 85 25.45 -22.90 -24.74
C LEU A 85 26.50 -22.59 -23.69
N LYS A 86 27.59 -23.35 -23.64
CA LYS A 86 28.69 -23.11 -22.72
C LYS A 86 29.43 -21.82 -23.10
N LEU A 87 29.65 -20.95 -22.11
CA LEU A 87 30.54 -19.79 -22.16
C LEU A 87 31.93 -20.21 -21.67
N ARG A 88 32.87 -19.26 -21.53
CA ARG A 88 34.13 -19.53 -20.86
C ARG A 88 33.92 -19.84 -19.38
N ASP A 89 34.82 -20.60 -18.80
CA ASP A 89 34.77 -20.84 -17.36
C ASP A 89 35.15 -19.56 -16.60
N LYS A 90 34.31 -19.15 -15.65
CA LYS A 90 34.54 -18.05 -14.71
C LYS A 90 34.48 -16.62 -15.28
N ASP A 91 33.58 -16.37 -16.22
CA ASP A 91 33.33 -14.98 -16.62
C ASP A 91 32.62 -14.20 -15.51
N GLU A 92 33.31 -13.19 -14.98
CA GLU A 92 32.82 -12.35 -13.89
C GLU A 92 32.09 -11.10 -14.40
N SER A 93 32.29 -10.75 -15.66
CA SER A 93 31.58 -9.62 -16.29
C SER A 93 31.32 -9.90 -17.77
N GLY A 94 30.27 -9.29 -18.30
CA GLY A 94 29.94 -9.44 -19.71
C GLY A 94 28.58 -8.90 -20.10
N ARG A 95 28.29 -9.09 -21.38
CA ARG A 95 27.01 -8.74 -21.99
C ARG A 95 26.54 -9.88 -22.87
N VAL A 96 25.31 -10.33 -22.66
CA VAL A 96 24.67 -11.35 -23.48
C VAL A 96 23.35 -10.78 -23.98
N GLU A 97 23.14 -10.84 -25.28
CA GLU A 97 21.93 -10.38 -25.94
C GLU A 97 21.37 -11.49 -26.80
N PHE A 98 20.05 -11.59 -26.83
CA PHE A 98 19.36 -12.47 -27.77
C PHE A 98 17.93 -12.01 -28.01
N TRP A 99 17.43 -12.37 -29.18
CA TRP A 99 16.02 -12.16 -29.48
C TRP A 99 15.23 -13.43 -29.17
N VAL A 100 14.09 -13.26 -28.55
CA VAL A 100 13.17 -14.34 -28.19
C VAL A 100 11.83 -14.06 -28.85
N TYR A 101 11.28 -15.06 -29.51
CA TYR A 101 9.94 -14.97 -30.07
C TYR A 101 8.92 -15.47 -29.06
N ASP A 102 8.04 -14.58 -28.66
CA ASP A 102 6.82 -14.87 -27.88
C ASP A 102 5.65 -14.98 -28.85
N ASP A 103 5.00 -16.12 -28.93
CA ASP A 103 3.85 -16.33 -29.80
C ASP A 103 2.54 -15.74 -29.27
N GLY A 104 2.57 -15.15 -28.07
CA GLY A 104 1.41 -14.54 -27.43
C GLY A 104 0.37 -15.53 -26.92
N THR A 105 0.61 -16.83 -27.05
CA THR A 105 -0.38 -17.84 -26.63
C THR A 105 -0.28 -18.11 -25.14
N THR A 106 -1.44 -18.36 -24.52
CA THR A 106 -1.55 -18.85 -23.15
C THR A 106 -2.06 -20.28 -23.20
N PRO A 107 -1.40 -21.22 -22.53
CA PRO A 107 -1.86 -22.60 -22.52
C PRO A 107 -3.26 -22.73 -21.93
N GLU A 108 -4.10 -23.54 -22.57
CA GLU A 108 -5.42 -23.90 -22.03
C GLU A 108 -5.27 -24.55 -20.64
N ASN A 109 -6.17 -24.23 -19.71
CA ASN A 109 -6.22 -24.79 -18.35
C ASN A 109 -5.09 -24.43 -17.39
N THR A 110 -4.52 -23.23 -17.48
CA THR A 110 -3.65 -22.70 -16.42
C THR A 110 -4.46 -22.35 -15.17
N LYS A 111 -4.83 -23.36 -14.37
CA LYS A 111 -5.56 -23.18 -13.09
C LYS A 111 -4.65 -22.77 -11.93
N VAL A 112 -3.35 -22.85 -12.12
CA VAL A 112 -2.33 -22.50 -11.12
C VAL A 112 -1.23 -21.72 -11.80
N ASN A 113 -0.51 -20.89 -11.03
CA ASN A 113 0.67 -20.24 -11.55
C ASN A 113 1.69 -21.24 -12.01
N ARG A 114 2.15 -21.07 -13.23
CA ARG A 114 3.20 -21.90 -13.78
C ARG A 114 4.17 -21.08 -14.62
N PRO A 115 5.46 -21.43 -14.59
CA PRO A 115 6.42 -20.84 -15.51
C PRO A 115 6.21 -21.39 -16.92
N GLY A 116 6.18 -20.47 -17.87
CA GLY A 116 6.23 -20.79 -19.30
C GLY A 116 7.66 -20.97 -19.80
N PRO A 117 7.91 -20.70 -21.09
CA PRO A 117 9.25 -20.69 -21.67
C PRO A 117 10.17 -19.72 -20.94
N ARG A 118 11.48 -20.05 -20.93
CA ARG A 118 12.49 -19.32 -20.13
C ARG A 118 13.81 -19.25 -20.84
N TRP A 119 14.55 -18.19 -20.57
CA TRP A 119 15.88 -17.95 -21.13
C TRP A 119 16.76 -17.19 -20.13
N GLY A 120 18.04 -17.48 -20.08
CA GLY A 120 18.89 -16.83 -19.11
C GLY A 120 20.32 -17.36 -19.07
N LEU A 121 20.97 -17.13 -17.93
CA LEU A 121 22.36 -17.44 -17.69
C LEU A 121 22.52 -18.45 -16.56
N VAL A 122 23.45 -19.37 -16.69
CA VAL A 122 23.84 -20.31 -15.63
C VAL A 122 25.10 -19.77 -14.95
N GLN A 123 25.04 -19.67 -13.63
CA GLN A 123 26.15 -19.22 -12.79
C GLN A 123 27.22 -20.33 -12.63
N ASN A 124 28.42 -19.93 -12.20
CA ASN A 124 29.53 -20.87 -12.00
C ASN A 124 29.25 -21.92 -10.91
N ASP A 125 28.34 -21.66 -9.99
CA ASP A 125 27.90 -22.60 -8.96
C ASP A 125 26.67 -23.44 -9.41
N GLY A 126 26.25 -23.33 -10.63
CA GLY A 126 25.12 -24.05 -11.22
C GLY A 126 23.75 -23.40 -11.02
N ARG A 127 23.66 -22.32 -10.25
CA ARG A 127 22.41 -21.56 -10.13
C ARG A 127 22.07 -20.86 -11.45
N VAL A 128 20.81 -20.61 -11.66
CA VAL A 128 20.31 -20.02 -12.91
C VAL A 128 19.67 -18.67 -12.64
N LEU A 129 20.04 -17.65 -13.40
CA LEU A 129 19.30 -16.42 -13.52
C LEU A 129 18.57 -16.43 -14.86
N ALA A 130 17.27 -16.56 -14.84
CA ALA A 130 16.46 -16.65 -16.05
C ALA A 130 15.33 -15.63 -16.07
N ILE A 131 14.97 -15.22 -17.26
CA ILE A 131 13.74 -14.51 -17.58
C ILE A 131 12.76 -15.52 -18.17
N GLY A 132 11.49 -15.37 -17.89
CA GLY A 132 10.46 -16.22 -18.47
C GLY A 132 9.09 -15.65 -18.37
N ILE A 133 8.16 -16.31 -19.02
CA ILE A 133 6.74 -15.99 -18.97
C ILE A 133 6.17 -16.65 -17.73
N LEU A 134 5.50 -15.87 -16.88
CA LEU A 134 4.70 -16.41 -15.79
C LEU A 134 3.22 -16.37 -16.19
N TYR A 135 2.61 -17.53 -16.29
CA TYR A 135 1.18 -17.63 -16.41
C TYR A 135 0.55 -17.52 -15.03
N ALA A 136 -0.13 -16.42 -14.78
CA ALA A 136 -0.67 -16.09 -13.48
C ALA A 136 -2.16 -15.74 -13.58
N PRO A 137 -3.05 -16.74 -13.62
CA PRO A 137 -4.49 -16.52 -13.81
C PRO A 137 -5.10 -15.61 -12.74
N TYR A 138 -4.52 -15.54 -11.55
CA TYR A 138 -4.98 -14.66 -10.47
C TYR A 138 -4.55 -13.18 -10.64
N LEU A 139 -3.65 -12.88 -11.56
CA LEU A 139 -3.28 -11.49 -11.88
C LEU A 139 -4.22 -10.86 -12.93
N GLY A 140 -5.39 -11.45 -13.14
CA GLY A 140 -6.43 -10.91 -14.01
C GLY A 140 -6.05 -10.91 -15.49
N GLY A 141 -5.31 -11.92 -15.92
CA GLY A 141 -4.87 -12.04 -17.31
C GLY A 141 -3.69 -11.14 -17.68
N ASN A 142 -3.11 -10.41 -16.75
CA ASN A 142 -1.87 -9.68 -16.93
C ASN A 142 -0.69 -10.66 -16.80
N GLU A 143 -0.50 -11.45 -17.83
CA GLU A 143 0.71 -12.23 -17.99
C GLU A 143 1.90 -11.27 -18.12
N GLY A 144 3.01 -11.61 -17.51
CA GLY A 144 4.17 -10.76 -17.52
C GLY A 144 5.46 -11.55 -17.55
N TYR A 145 6.53 -10.84 -17.85
CA TYR A 145 7.85 -11.40 -17.73
C TYR A 145 8.34 -11.32 -16.29
N THR A 146 8.88 -12.41 -15.79
CA THR A 146 9.46 -12.52 -14.46
C THR A 146 10.92 -12.92 -14.56
N ALA A 147 11.71 -12.48 -13.59
CA ALA A 147 13.05 -13.00 -13.40
C ALA A 147 13.08 -13.97 -12.23
N THR A 148 13.87 -15.03 -12.36
CA THR A 148 14.12 -15.97 -11.28
C THR A 148 15.60 -16.04 -11.01
N ALA A 149 16.01 -15.76 -9.77
CA ALA A 149 17.30 -16.20 -9.27
C ALA A 149 17.05 -17.54 -8.57
N CYS A 150 17.36 -18.64 -9.21
CA CYS A 150 17.08 -19.96 -8.68
C CYS A 150 18.29 -20.58 -8.00
N ASP A 151 18.08 -21.13 -6.83
CA ASP A 151 18.79 -22.34 -6.43
C ASP A 151 18.32 -23.47 -7.35
N ALA A 152 19.23 -24.29 -7.89
CA ALA A 152 18.97 -25.30 -8.93
C ALA A 152 17.88 -26.34 -8.59
N LYS A 153 17.32 -26.29 -7.40
CA LYS A 153 16.34 -27.25 -6.89
C LYS A 153 14.88 -26.77 -6.91
N ASP A 154 14.59 -25.48 -6.96
CA ASP A 154 13.22 -25.02 -6.95
C ASP A 154 13.04 -23.65 -7.63
N TRP A 155 12.19 -23.63 -8.65
CA TRP A 155 11.91 -22.47 -9.50
C TRP A 155 11.09 -21.39 -8.85
N PHE A 156 10.39 -21.69 -7.75
CA PHE A 156 9.38 -20.81 -7.17
C PHE A 156 9.86 -20.01 -5.99
N ASP A 157 11.03 -20.29 -5.44
CA ASP A 157 11.44 -19.69 -4.16
C ASP A 157 11.87 -18.22 -4.24
N GLN A 158 12.18 -17.72 -5.45
CA GLN A 158 12.60 -16.32 -5.63
C GLN A 158 12.17 -15.76 -7.00
N LEU A 159 10.86 -15.58 -7.21
CA LEU A 159 10.34 -14.91 -8.38
C LEU A 159 10.31 -13.40 -8.17
N PHE A 160 10.95 -12.65 -9.06
CA PHE A 160 10.89 -11.19 -9.10
C PHE A 160 10.07 -10.75 -10.32
N TRP A 161 9.04 -9.97 -10.08
CA TRP A 161 8.29 -9.31 -11.15
C TRP A 161 9.13 -8.20 -11.77
N LEU A 162 9.31 -8.24 -13.10
CA LEU A 162 10.12 -7.25 -13.82
C LEU A 162 9.38 -5.95 -14.11
N GLY A 163 8.11 -5.83 -13.74
CA GLY A 163 7.29 -4.67 -14.11
C GLY A 163 7.02 -4.56 -15.62
N VAL A 164 7.36 -5.58 -16.38
CA VAL A 164 7.14 -5.64 -17.83
C VAL A 164 5.99 -6.56 -18.11
N ASN A 165 4.86 -5.98 -18.55
CA ASN A 165 3.72 -6.76 -19.03
C ASN A 165 4.16 -7.57 -20.25
N ARG A 166 3.57 -8.76 -20.42
CA ARG A 166 3.77 -9.54 -21.63
C ARG A 166 3.37 -8.69 -22.84
N ALA A 167 4.33 -8.53 -23.74
CA ALA A 167 4.14 -7.73 -24.94
C ALA A 167 3.31 -8.50 -25.98
N PRO A 168 2.78 -7.84 -27.01
CA PRO A 168 2.15 -8.51 -28.13
C PRO A 168 3.07 -9.55 -28.76
N ALA A 169 2.50 -10.60 -29.34
CA ALA A 169 3.23 -11.65 -30.02
C ALA A 169 4.28 -11.07 -31.01
N GLY A 170 5.46 -11.63 -30.98
CA GLY A 170 6.58 -11.17 -31.82
C GLY A 170 7.95 -11.40 -31.23
N TRP A 171 8.96 -10.87 -31.90
CA TRP A 171 10.32 -10.91 -31.45
C TRP A 171 10.59 -9.83 -30.40
N HIS A 172 11.24 -10.20 -29.29
CA HIS A 172 11.62 -9.31 -28.19
C HIS A 172 13.10 -9.47 -27.91
N LYS A 173 13.81 -8.34 -27.75
CA LYS A 173 15.23 -8.37 -27.42
C LYS A 173 15.44 -8.36 -25.91
N TRP A 174 16.24 -9.30 -25.43
CA TRP A 174 16.69 -9.36 -24.05
C TRP A 174 18.20 -9.19 -23.98
N THR A 175 18.64 -8.34 -23.05
CA THR A 175 20.06 -8.05 -22.83
C THR A 175 20.36 -8.26 -21.35
N PHE A 176 21.32 -9.14 -21.07
CA PHE A 176 21.88 -9.33 -19.73
C PHE A 176 23.25 -8.65 -19.70
N ILE A 177 23.43 -7.69 -18.83
CA ILE A 177 24.69 -7.02 -18.53
C ILE A 177 25.05 -7.42 -17.11
N PHE A 178 26.15 -8.08 -16.89
CA PHE A 178 26.53 -8.59 -15.59
C PHE A 178 27.96 -8.22 -15.21
N ASP A 179 28.17 -8.01 -13.94
CA ASP A 179 29.45 -7.78 -13.29
C ASP A 179 29.28 -8.27 -11.84
N THR A 180 30.07 -9.25 -11.43
CA THR A 180 29.92 -9.88 -10.12
C THR A 180 30.14 -8.92 -8.96
N GLU A 181 30.88 -7.83 -9.17
CA GLU A 181 31.12 -6.78 -8.17
C GLU A 181 30.02 -5.70 -8.18
N LYS A 182 29.36 -5.46 -9.34
CA LYS A 182 28.43 -4.34 -9.52
C LYS A 182 26.97 -4.77 -9.64
N GLY A 183 26.73 -6.05 -9.90
CA GLY A 183 25.40 -6.61 -10.07
C GLY A 183 25.05 -6.95 -11.52
N ILE A 184 23.77 -7.17 -11.77
CA ILE A 184 23.24 -7.48 -13.09
C ILE A 184 22.18 -6.47 -13.50
N GLN A 185 22.21 -6.10 -14.78
CA GLN A 185 21.17 -5.30 -15.42
C GLN A 185 20.55 -6.13 -16.55
N ILE A 186 19.22 -6.17 -16.57
CA ILE A 186 18.46 -6.85 -17.62
C ILE A 186 17.65 -5.80 -18.36
N LEU A 187 17.84 -5.72 -19.67
CA LEU A 187 17.14 -4.79 -20.54
C LEU A 187 16.18 -5.56 -21.44
N HIS A 188 15.00 -5.03 -21.64
CA HIS A 188 14.02 -5.53 -22.58
C HIS A 188 13.71 -4.47 -23.64
N ALA A 189 13.68 -4.91 -24.89
CA ALA A 189 13.17 -4.10 -26.00
C ALA A 189 12.10 -4.87 -26.78
N ASP A 190 11.10 -4.15 -27.26
CA ASP A 190 10.00 -4.70 -28.04
C ASP A 190 10.45 -5.13 -29.45
N LYS A 191 9.48 -5.59 -30.26
CA LYS A 191 9.68 -6.04 -31.64
C LYS A 191 10.38 -5.02 -32.55
N ASP A 192 10.25 -3.74 -32.24
CA ASP A 192 10.84 -2.63 -32.99
C ASP A 192 12.19 -2.18 -32.38
N GLY A 193 12.68 -2.88 -31.35
CA GLY A 193 13.93 -2.57 -30.65
C GLY A 193 13.80 -1.40 -29.65
N LYS A 194 12.59 -0.95 -29.35
CA LYS A 194 12.35 0.13 -28.41
C LYS A 194 12.44 -0.38 -26.97
N PRO A 195 13.28 0.19 -26.11
CA PRO A 195 13.41 -0.22 -24.72
C PRO A 195 12.09 -0.09 -23.97
N THR A 196 11.72 -1.10 -23.17
CA THR A 196 10.46 -1.15 -22.40
C THR A 196 10.68 -1.13 -20.89
N GLY A 197 11.88 -1.36 -20.41
CA GLY A 197 12.21 -1.32 -18.99
C GLY A 197 13.65 -1.73 -18.69
N GLN A 198 14.15 -1.36 -17.53
CA GLN A 198 15.49 -1.68 -17.04
C GLN A 198 15.42 -2.26 -15.61
N PRO A 199 15.10 -3.53 -15.43
CA PRO A 199 15.22 -4.15 -14.11
C PRO A 199 16.71 -4.36 -13.80
N SER A 200 17.12 -4.02 -12.59
CA SER A 200 18.45 -4.35 -12.07
C SER A 200 18.33 -5.20 -10.81
N PHE A 201 19.26 -6.12 -10.62
CA PHE A 201 19.32 -7.00 -9.47
C PHE A 201 20.53 -6.63 -8.62
N ASP A 202 20.31 -6.62 -7.32
CA ASP A 202 21.38 -6.52 -6.33
C ASP A 202 22.13 -7.86 -6.28
N ASN A 203 23.44 -7.84 -6.53
CA ASN A 203 24.23 -9.07 -6.50
C ASN A 203 24.34 -9.68 -5.10
N THR A 204 24.22 -8.89 -4.04
CA THR A 204 24.20 -9.43 -2.66
C THR A 204 22.96 -10.26 -2.39
N LYS A 205 21.80 -9.90 -2.98
CA LYS A 205 20.57 -10.70 -2.93
C LYS A 205 20.62 -11.90 -3.88
N ALA A 206 21.17 -11.72 -5.06
CA ALA A 206 21.26 -12.74 -6.07
C ALA A 206 22.46 -13.68 -5.89
N GLY A 207 23.44 -13.31 -5.07
CA GLY A 207 24.64 -14.09 -4.80
C GLY A 207 25.41 -14.41 -6.08
N LEU A 208 25.60 -13.43 -6.96
CA LEU A 208 26.22 -13.62 -8.28
C LEU A 208 27.65 -14.15 -8.15
N GLN A 209 27.95 -15.26 -8.86
CA GLN A 209 29.23 -15.97 -8.83
C GLN A 209 29.97 -15.94 -10.19
N GLY A 210 29.48 -15.16 -11.14
CA GLY A 210 29.85 -15.22 -12.54
C GLY A 210 29.03 -16.24 -13.32
N PHE A 211 29.16 -16.26 -14.63
CA PHE A 211 28.32 -17.06 -15.51
C PHE A 211 29.15 -17.98 -16.43
N SER A 212 28.70 -19.23 -16.57
CA SER A 212 29.36 -20.27 -17.34
C SER A 212 28.59 -20.71 -18.59
N ALA A 213 27.28 -20.41 -18.67
CA ALA A 213 26.48 -20.80 -19.83
C ALA A 213 25.26 -19.91 -20.05
N ILE A 214 24.74 -19.92 -21.27
CA ILE A 214 23.39 -19.46 -21.62
C ILE A 214 22.49 -20.69 -21.61
N VAL A 215 21.22 -20.51 -21.14
CA VAL A 215 20.22 -21.57 -21.11
C VAL A 215 18.88 -21.10 -21.64
N ILE A 216 18.27 -21.94 -22.46
CA ILE A 216 16.91 -21.74 -23.01
C ILE A 216 16.09 -22.99 -22.68
N TRP A 217 14.88 -22.78 -22.14
CA TRP A 217 13.93 -23.85 -21.90
C TRP A 217 12.62 -23.59 -22.59
N GLY A 218 12.04 -24.62 -23.17
CA GLY A 218 10.62 -24.67 -23.47
C GLY A 218 9.79 -24.81 -22.20
N ASP A 219 8.50 -24.60 -22.32
CA ASP A 219 7.57 -24.76 -21.21
C ASP A 219 7.55 -26.21 -20.70
N SER A 220 7.75 -26.44 -19.42
CA SER A 220 7.74 -27.76 -18.78
C SER A 220 6.51 -28.03 -17.91
N GLY A 221 5.50 -27.16 -17.92
CA GLY A 221 4.28 -27.33 -17.13
C GLY A 221 3.35 -28.44 -17.64
N PRO A 222 2.38 -28.87 -16.86
CA PRO A 222 1.37 -29.84 -17.27
C PRO A 222 0.47 -29.26 -18.38
N GLY A 223 0.11 -30.09 -19.36
CA GLY A 223 -0.70 -29.71 -20.52
C GLY A 223 0.14 -29.56 -21.80
N LYS A 224 -0.43 -28.94 -22.83
CA LYS A 224 0.32 -28.57 -24.04
C LYS A 224 1.29 -27.46 -23.69
N GLY A 225 2.56 -27.77 -23.60
CA GLY A 225 3.60 -26.80 -23.32
C GLY A 225 3.88 -25.89 -24.50
N GLN A 226 4.51 -24.75 -24.24
CA GLN A 226 4.91 -23.80 -25.27
C GLN A 226 6.35 -24.02 -25.75
N THR A 227 6.52 -23.76 -27.04
CA THR A 227 7.83 -23.66 -27.70
C THR A 227 8.36 -22.23 -27.56
N VAL A 228 9.67 -22.10 -27.45
CA VAL A 228 10.37 -20.83 -27.56
C VAL A 228 11.32 -20.85 -28.75
N TRP A 229 11.41 -19.71 -29.44
CA TRP A 229 12.36 -19.51 -30.53
C TRP A 229 13.36 -18.41 -30.12
N VAL A 230 14.64 -18.63 -30.41
CA VAL A 230 15.71 -17.69 -30.09
C VAL A 230 16.54 -17.43 -31.32
N ASP A 231 16.92 -16.18 -31.56
CA ASP A 231 17.76 -15.78 -32.68
C ASP A 231 18.74 -14.68 -32.28
N GLU A 232 19.76 -14.47 -33.12
CA GLU A 232 20.76 -13.41 -32.97
C GLU A 232 21.40 -13.34 -31.58
N VAL A 233 21.93 -14.46 -31.09
CA VAL A 233 22.63 -14.50 -29.79
C VAL A 233 24.00 -13.81 -29.93
N ALA A 234 24.20 -12.72 -29.20
CA ALA A 234 25.46 -11.99 -29.14
C ALA A 234 26.06 -12.07 -27.73
N VAL A 235 27.34 -12.42 -27.66
CA VAL A 235 28.05 -12.59 -26.39
C VAL A 235 29.34 -11.76 -26.42
N THR A 236 29.53 -10.91 -25.42
CA THR A 236 30.75 -10.17 -25.15
C THR A 236 31.15 -10.44 -23.71
N LEU A 237 32.30 -11.02 -23.47
CA LEU A 237 32.79 -11.41 -22.15
C LEU A 237 34.01 -10.59 -21.77
N GLY A 238 34.11 -10.21 -20.48
CA GLY A 238 35.18 -9.35 -20.00
C GLY A 238 34.98 -7.87 -20.36
N GLY A 239 35.84 -7.03 -19.86
CA GLY A 239 35.86 -5.59 -20.11
C GLY A 239 35.02 -4.77 -19.12
N PRO A 240 35.24 -3.44 -19.08
CA PRO A 240 34.50 -2.58 -18.14
C PRO A 240 33.03 -2.51 -18.57
N VAL A 241 32.14 -3.02 -17.73
CA VAL A 241 30.73 -2.86 -17.93
C VAL A 241 30.34 -1.42 -17.55
N LYS A 242 30.16 -0.58 -18.57
CA LYS A 242 29.59 0.76 -18.35
C LYS A 242 28.11 0.61 -18.01
N SER A 243 27.69 1.05 -16.85
CA SER A 243 26.28 1.25 -16.47
C SER A 243 25.55 0.22 -15.60
N VAL A 244 26.20 -0.78 -15.01
CA VAL A 244 25.57 -1.49 -13.91
C VAL A 244 25.69 -0.63 -12.64
N PRO A 245 24.61 -0.21 -12.02
CA PRO A 245 24.69 0.53 -10.79
C PRO A 245 25.43 -0.28 -9.72
N LYS A 246 26.36 0.35 -9.02
CA LYS A 246 27.00 -0.30 -7.87
C LYS A 246 25.90 -0.66 -6.85
N PRO A 247 25.83 -1.92 -6.39
CA PRO A 247 24.84 -2.27 -5.37
C PRO A 247 25.06 -1.41 -4.15
N ARG A 248 23.98 -0.80 -3.63
CA ARG A 248 24.07 -0.08 -2.37
C ARG A 248 24.30 -1.06 -1.23
N PRO A 249 25.14 -0.73 -0.24
CA PRO A 249 25.27 -1.56 0.94
C PRO A 249 23.89 -1.83 1.55
N THR A 250 23.57 -3.08 1.81
CA THR A 250 22.36 -3.44 2.55
C THR A 250 22.63 -3.33 4.04
N ALA A 251 21.80 -2.57 4.75
CA ALA A 251 21.88 -2.55 6.20
C ALA A 251 21.62 -3.94 6.77
N PRO A 252 22.35 -4.37 7.79
CA PRO A 252 22.03 -5.60 8.51
C PRO A 252 20.58 -5.55 8.98
N ARG A 253 19.85 -6.66 8.83
CA ARG A 253 18.48 -6.76 9.35
C ARG A 253 18.51 -6.79 10.86
N VAL A 254 17.93 -5.78 11.50
CA VAL A 254 17.77 -5.69 12.94
C VAL A 254 16.29 -5.78 13.29
N ILE A 255 15.88 -6.80 14.04
CA ILE A 255 14.50 -6.91 14.51
C ILE A 255 14.33 -6.00 15.71
N GLY A 256 13.52 -4.95 15.54
CA GLY A 256 13.16 -4.01 16.59
C GLY A 256 12.16 -4.57 17.60
N PRO A 257 11.82 -3.79 18.63
CA PRO A 257 10.81 -4.18 19.60
C PRO A 257 9.44 -4.39 18.95
N ASN A 258 8.61 -5.18 19.59
CA ASN A 258 7.21 -5.29 19.19
C ASN A 258 6.53 -3.91 19.35
N ILE A 259 5.99 -3.37 18.26
CA ILE A 259 5.27 -2.10 18.23
C ILE A 259 3.91 -2.15 18.93
N TRP A 260 3.53 -3.33 19.35
CA TRP A 260 2.23 -3.69 19.92
C TRP A 260 2.10 -3.44 21.43
N ASN A 261 3.04 -2.80 22.07
CA ASN A 261 2.97 -2.58 23.52
C ASN A 261 1.79 -1.65 23.85
N PRO A 262 0.88 -2.05 24.78
CA PRO A 262 -0.22 -1.21 25.23
C PRO A 262 0.28 0.10 25.83
N SER A 263 -0.49 1.16 25.64
CA SER A 263 -0.22 2.42 26.32
C SER A 263 -0.67 2.33 27.79
N THR A 264 0.10 2.97 28.68
CA THR A 264 -0.21 3.13 30.09
C THR A 264 -0.68 4.55 30.43
N GLN A 265 -0.85 5.41 29.44
CA GLN A 265 -1.33 6.79 29.66
C GLN A 265 -2.74 6.76 30.26
N VAL A 266 -2.98 7.60 31.26
CA VAL A 266 -4.29 7.82 31.87
C VAL A 266 -4.66 9.29 31.74
N VAL A 267 -5.82 9.54 31.14
CA VAL A 267 -6.37 10.88 30.95
C VAL A 267 -7.48 11.11 31.97
N PRO A 268 -7.48 12.22 32.74
CA PRO A 268 -8.56 12.54 33.66
C PRO A 268 -9.86 12.89 32.94
N ILE A 269 -10.99 12.52 33.53
CA ILE A 269 -12.31 12.95 33.07
C ILE A 269 -12.58 14.37 33.58
N TYR A 270 -12.70 15.32 32.67
CA TYR A 270 -13.14 16.67 32.97
C TYR A 270 -14.59 16.87 32.55
N THR A 271 -15.36 17.60 33.35
CA THR A 271 -16.76 17.92 33.11
C THR A 271 -17.01 19.43 33.27
N GLN A 272 -18.14 19.90 32.77
CA GLN A 272 -18.54 21.33 32.95
C GLN A 272 -18.70 21.73 34.41
N ASP A 273 -19.18 20.81 35.26
CA ASP A 273 -19.36 21.05 36.70
C ASP A 273 -18.04 21.10 37.47
N ARG A 274 -16.97 20.52 36.92
CA ARG A 274 -15.63 20.45 37.50
C ARG A 274 -14.56 20.78 36.44
N PRO A 275 -14.57 22.03 35.93
CA PRO A 275 -13.60 22.43 34.94
C PRO A 275 -12.21 22.58 35.57
N PRO A 276 -11.13 22.16 34.92
CA PRO A 276 -9.80 22.46 35.41
C PRO A 276 -9.54 23.97 35.27
N ALA A 277 -8.73 24.51 36.18
CA ALA A 277 -8.30 25.91 36.10
C ALA A 277 -7.32 26.07 34.90
N THR A 278 -7.50 27.15 34.15
CA THR A 278 -6.50 27.57 33.16
C THR A 278 -5.28 28.12 33.89
N PRO A 279 -4.07 27.61 33.65
CA PRO A 279 -2.87 28.12 34.30
C PRO A 279 -2.60 29.58 33.89
N LYS A 280 -1.99 30.38 34.77
CA LYS A 280 -1.44 31.64 34.37
C LYS A 280 -0.14 31.44 33.59
N LEU A 281 0.30 32.46 32.86
CA LEU A 281 1.54 32.36 32.07
C LEU A 281 2.75 31.98 32.95
N ASP A 282 2.85 32.55 34.14
CA ASP A 282 3.96 32.28 35.05
C ASP A 282 3.90 30.90 35.71
N ASP A 283 2.71 30.25 35.74
CA ASP A 283 2.54 28.91 36.24
C ASP A 283 3.08 27.85 35.24
N LEU A 284 3.21 28.21 33.97
CA LEU A 284 3.77 27.33 32.97
C LEU A 284 5.28 27.16 33.14
N PRO A 285 5.81 25.94 33.02
CA PRO A 285 7.23 25.67 33.08
C PRO A 285 7.98 26.39 31.96
N LEU A 286 9.11 27.00 32.28
CA LEU A 286 10.07 27.58 31.35
C LEU A 286 11.06 26.47 30.96
N LYS A 287 11.14 26.10 29.69
CA LYS A 287 11.97 24.99 29.20
C LYS A 287 12.82 25.40 28.00
N GLU A 288 14.03 24.85 27.92
CA GLU A 288 14.91 24.99 26.74
C GLU A 288 14.47 24.05 25.60
N SER A 289 13.82 22.96 25.94
CA SER A 289 13.33 21.96 24.98
C SER A 289 12.16 21.16 25.54
N VAL A 290 11.38 20.56 24.64
CA VAL A 290 10.36 19.54 24.98
C VAL A 290 10.54 18.33 24.09
N SER A 291 10.08 17.17 24.59
CA SER A 291 10.25 15.90 23.87
C SER A 291 8.95 15.10 23.88
N GLN A 292 8.67 14.42 22.78
CA GLN A 292 7.54 13.51 22.64
C GLN A 292 7.86 12.41 21.62
N TYR A 293 7.54 11.16 21.93
CA TYR A 293 7.74 10.00 21.06
C TYR A 293 9.15 9.87 20.45
N GLY A 294 10.17 10.29 21.21
CA GLY A 294 11.57 10.28 20.78
C GLY A 294 12.00 11.48 19.92
N ILE A 295 11.10 12.42 19.66
CA ILE A 295 11.36 13.69 18.98
C ILE A 295 11.54 14.77 20.04
N SER A 296 12.62 15.57 19.95
CA SER A 296 12.86 16.72 20.82
C SER A 296 12.97 18.00 20.00
N TRP A 297 12.28 19.04 20.43
CA TRP A 297 12.37 20.39 19.86
C TRP A 297 13.14 21.30 20.83
N THR A 298 14.21 21.89 20.37
CA THR A 298 15.04 22.85 21.17
C THR A 298 14.75 24.25 20.72
N PHE A 299 14.37 25.11 21.66
CA PHE A 299 14.08 26.52 21.44
C PHE A 299 15.37 27.32 21.35
N ASP A 300 15.36 28.44 20.67
CA ASP A 300 16.49 29.41 20.63
C ASP A 300 16.70 30.05 22.00
N LYS A 301 15.60 30.31 22.71
CA LYS A 301 15.56 30.81 24.09
C LYS A 301 14.57 29.95 24.88
N PRO A 302 14.77 29.80 26.21
CA PRO A 302 13.77 29.11 27.03
C PRO A 302 12.39 29.68 26.80
N ALA A 303 11.39 28.79 26.61
CA ALA A 303 10.01 29.17 26.34
C ALA A 303 9.04 28.57 27.35
N ARG A 304 7.93 29.25 27.61
CA ARG A 304 6.82 28.72 28.42
C ARG A 304 6.09 27.64 27.61
N VAL A 305 5.86 26.49 28.23
CA VAL A 305 5.27 25.33 27.57
C VAL A 305 4.17 24.70 28.41
N GLY A 306 3.21 24.06 27.76
CA GLY A 306 2.19 23.25 28.38
C GLY A 306 1.81 22.06 27.52
N GLN A 307 0.83 21.30 27.97
CA GLN A 307 0.34 20.11 27.23
C GLN A 307 -1.16 20.19 27.00
N PHE A 308 -1.59 19.70 25.85
CA PHE A 308 -2.98 19.38 25.57
C PHE A 308 -3.41 18.11 26.31
N ILE A 309 -4.68 17.84 26.33
CA ILE A 309 -5.26 16.70 27.07
C ILE A 309 -4.70 15.33 26.58
N ASN A 310 -4.37 15.22 25.31
CA ASN A 310 -3.77 14.02 24.71
C ASN A 310 -2.25 13.93 24.92
N GLY A 311 -1.65 14.87 25.69
CA GLY A 311 -0.23 14.91 26.00
C GLY A 311 0.65 15.59 24.97
N ASP A 312 0.10 16.05 23.83
CA ASP A 312 0.86 16.83 22.85
C ASP A 312 1.31 18.17 23.44
N TRP A 313 2.51 18.63 23.05
CA TRP A 313 3.06 19.86 23.59
C TRP A 313 2.56 21.10 22.85
N TYR A 314 2.35 22.17 23.61
CA TYR A 314 2.29 23.52 23.08
C TYR A 314 3.36 24.42 23.67
N VAL A 315 3.72 25.44 22.91
CA VAL A 315 4.64 26.51 23.34
C VAL A 315 3.94 27.86 23.22
N ILE A 316 4.17 28.75 24.20
CA ILE A 316 3.68 30.13 24.10
C ILE A 316 4.59 30.89 23.13
N GLY A 317 4.00 31.43 22.07
CA GLY A 317 4.72 32.10 21.02
C GLY A 317 4.71 33.64 21.10
N PRO A 318 5.50 34.29 20.23
CA PRO A 318 6.33 33.70 19.19
C PRO A 318 7.60 33.02 19.73
N THR A 319 8.09 32.00 19.05
CA THR A 319 9.33 31.32 19.43
C THR A 319 10.06 30.80 18.18
N THR A 320 11.32 30.41 18.33
CA THR A 320 12.09 29.79 17.22
C THR A 320 12.61 28.43 17.65
N ILE A 321 12.42 27.45 16.80
CA ILE A 321 12.99 26.11 16.95
C ILE A 321 14.37 26.12 16.29
N LYS A 322 15.41 26.03 17.10
CA LYS A 322 16.80 26.05 16.61
C LYS A 322 17.30 24.64 16.22
N ALA A 323 16.77 23.61 16.87
CA ALA A 323 17.15 22.23 16.60
C ALA A 323 15.99 21.24 16.82
N ILE A 324 16.02 20.13 16.09
CA ILE A 324 15.15 18.96 16.26
C ILE A 324 16.06 17.73 16.41
N THR A 325 15.72 16.85 17.33
CA THR A 325 16.41 15.57 17.53
C THR A 325 15.40 14.43 17.36
N PRO A 326 15.66 13.38 16.57
CA PRO A 326 16.85 13.20 15.71
C PRO A 326 17.01 14.32 14.68
N LYS A 327 18.29 14.64 14.36
CA LYS A 327 18.59 15.72 13.40
C LYS A 327 17.94 15.42 12.05
N PRO A 328 17.22 16.36 11.44
CA PRO A 328 16.84 16.28 10.04
C PRO A 328 18.09 16.22 9.16
N LEU A 329 18.10 15.28 8.20
CA LEU A 329 19.22 15.06 7.28
C LEU A 329 18.79 15.40 5.87
N TYR A 330 19.65 16.10 5.13
CA TYR A 330 19.36 16.59 3.78
C TYR A 330 20.47 16.20 2.82
N GLY A 331 20.10 15.65 1.68
CA GLY A 331 21.02 15.41 0.59
C GLY A 331 22.25 14.59 1.00
N ALA A 332 23.43 15.18 0.84
CA ALA A 332 24.71 14.53 1.14
C ALA A 332 24.94 14.22 2.64
N GLU A 333 24.14 14.78 3.55
CA GLU A 333 24.21 14.44 4.98
C GLU A 333 23.62 13.04 5.25
N ILE A 334 22.81 12.51 4.33
CA ILE A 334 22.16 11.21 4.48
C ILE A 334 23.18 10.12 4.18
N PRO A 335 23.45 9.18 5.11
CA PRO A 335 24.29 8.04 4.80
C PRO A 335 23.80 7.29 3.58
N GLU A 336 24.69 6.84 2.71
CA GLU A 336 24.33 6.14 1.46
C GLU A 336 23.41 4.92 1.73
N ILE A 337 23.64 4.22 2.86
CA ILE A 337 22.84 3.09 3.28
C ILE A 337 21.37 3.44 3.59
N GLU A 338 21.09 4.71 3.92
CA GLU A 338 19.75 5.20 4.24
C GLU A 338 19.02 5.78 3.00
N LEU A 339 19.72 5.96 1.88
CA LEU A 339 19.08 6.43 0.65
C LEU A 339 18.15 5.37 0.09
N ASP A 340 17.01 5.81 -0.40
CA ASP A 340 16.02 4.93 -1.00
C ASP A 340 16.48 4.43 -2.38
N ARG A 341 16.45 3.11 -2.59
CA ARG A 341 16.80 2.50 -3.87
C ARG A 341 15.83 2.87 -4.98
N MET A 342 14.58 3.09 -4.61
CA MET A 342 13.54 3.39 -5.58
C MET A 342 13.67 4.81 -6.15
N ASP A 343 14.44 5.69 -5.51
CA ASP A 343 14.68 7.07 -5.88
C ASP A 343 16.02 7.32 -6.57
N LEU A 344 16.59 6.32 -7.21
CA LEU A 344 17.87 6.44 -7.90
C LEU A 344 17.88 7.56 -8.96
N GLU A 345 16.74 7.90 -9.50
CA GLU A 345 16.58 9.00 -10.46
C GLU A 345 16.47 10.37 -9.82
N ARG A 346 16.15 10.44 -8.51
CA ARG A 346 16.05 11.70 -7.80
C ARG A 346 17.43 12.20 -7.40
N PRO A 347 17.77 13.46 -7.68
CA PRO A 347 19.04 14.05 -7.24
C PRO A 347 19.21 13.93 -5.73
N VAL A 348 20.43 13.57 -5.28
CA VAL A 348 20.74 13.41 -3.85
C VAL A 348 20.30 14.63 -3.03
N ALA A 349 20.47 15.85 -3.56
CA ALA A 349 20.08 17.09 -2.89
C ALA A 349 18.58 17.19 -2.53
N GLN A 350 17.73 16.37 -3.13
CA GLN A 350 16.29 16.35 -2.88
C GLN A 350 15.87 15.31 -1.84
N HIS A 351 16.79 14.54 -1.29
CA HIS A 351 16.48 13.55 -0.27
C HIS A 351 16.41 14.20 1.12
N VAL A 352 15.46 13.70 1.92
CA VAL A 352 15.26 14.11 3.32
C VAL A 352 14.98 12.88 4.18
N ARG A 353 15.63 12.85 5.36
CA ARG A 353 15.34 11.89 6.45
C ARG A 353 15.06 12.66 7.73
N ASN A 354 14.24 12.08 8.62
CA ASN A 354 13.78 12.75 9.84
C ASN A 354 13.19 14.14 9.54
N GLY A 355 12.33 14.20 8.51
CA GLY A 355 11.78 15.46 8.01
C GLY A 355 10.82 16.13 9.00
N PHE A 356 10.54 17.39 8.76
CA PHE A 356 9.52 18.14 9.48
C PHE A 356 8.86 19.17 8.55
N MET A 357 7.65 19.60 8.93
CA MET A 357 6.94 20.69 8.25
C MET A 357 6.25 21.59 9.26
N LEU A 358 6.49 22.89 9.13
CA LEU A 358 5.66 23.90 9.75
C LEU A 358 4.42 24.09 8.89
N ASN A 359 3.24 23.95 9.52
CA ASN A 359 1.97 24.14 8.84
C ASN A 359 1.79 23.25 7.60
N PRO A 360 1.90 21.93 7.73
CA PRO A 360 1.80 21.04 6.60
C PRO A 360 0.49 21.27 5.84
N PRO A 361 0.52 21.28 4.50
CA PRO A 361 -0.70 21.39 3.72
C PRO A 361 -1.59 20.16 3.89
N ALA A 362 -2.90 20.32 3.76
CA ALA A 362 -3.86 19.21 3.78
C ALA A 362 -3.85 18.37 2.49
N ALA A 363 -3.03 18.74 1.51
CA ALA A 363 -2.96 18.06 0.21
C ALA A 363 -2.40 16.64 0.32
N MET A 364 -2.75 15.81 -0.67
CA MET A 364 -2.35 14.39 -0.73
C MET A 364 -0.84 14.15 -0.90
N LYS A 365 -0.06 15.16 -1.28
CA LYS A 365 1.39 15.08 -1.52
C LYS A 365 2.16 15.71 -0.37
N VAL A 366 1.89 15.26 0.83
CA VAL A 366 2.63 15.71 2.02
C VAL A 366 3.44 14.53 2.52
N SER A 367 4.75 14.57 2.29
CA SER A 367 5.67 13.57 2.80
C SER A 367 6.82 14.22 3.54
N TYR A 368 7.18 13.62 4.67
CA TYR A 368 8.27 14.05 5.53
C TYR A 368 9.59 13.33 5.23
N ASP A 369 9.53 12.31 4.37
CA ASP A 369 10.65 11.42 4.06
C ASP A 369 10.69 11.12 2.56
N SER A 370 11.86 11.19 1.96
CA SER A 370 12.05 10.93 0.53
C SER A 370 11.92 9.46 0.14
N GLY A 371 11.73 8.55 1.10
CA GLY A 371 11.42 7.15 0.84
C GLY A 371 10.06 6.97 0.16
N VAL A 372 9.19 7.98 0.18
CA VAL A 372 7.89 7.93 -0.51
C VAL A 372 7.98 8.61 -1.86
N ARG A 373 8.04 7.83 -2.91
CA ARG A 373 8.28 8.31 -4.27
C ARG A 373 7.24 9.29 -4.79
N ASN A 374 5.98 8.86 -4.81
CA ASN A 374 4.90 9.59 -5.49
C ASN A 374 4.30 10.70 -4.64
N TRP A 375 4.56 10.68 -3.33
CA TRP A 375 3.97 11.56 -2.33
C TRP A 375 4.95 12.58 -1.77
N PHE A 376 6.24 12.40 -2.03
CA PHE A 376 7.27 13.34 -1.60
C PHE A 376 7.38 14.50 -2.58
N ASP A 377 7.16 15.71 -2.09
CA ASP A 377 7.32 16.96 -2.85
C ASP A 377 8.54 17.72 -2.34
N PRO A 378 9.68 17.74 -3.07
CA PRO A 378 10.88 18.43 -2.67
C PRO A 378 10.70 19.93 -2.47
N SER A 379 9.67 20.55 -3.05
CA SER A 379 9.37 21.98 -2.89
C SER A 379 8.89 22.33 -1.48
N LEU A 380 8.43 21.34 -0.71
CA LEU A 380 7.96 21.48 0.67
C LEU A 380 9.07 21.29 1.71
N ILE A 381 10.31 21.03 1.29
CA ILE A 381 11.45 20.86 2.20
C ILE A 381 11.68 22.13 2.98
N GLN A 382 11.71 22.00 4.30
CA GLN A 382 12.02 23.11 5.22
C GLN A 382 13.32 22.83 5.97
N LYS A 383 13.99 23.90 6.41
CA LYS A 383 15.26 23.83 7.14
C LYS A 383 15.18 24.64 8.43
N LEU A 384 15.95 24.20 9.43
CA LEU A 384 16.12 24.92 10.68
C LEU A 384 17.08 26.12 10.50
N PRO A 385 16.93 27.19 11.32
CA PRO A 385 15.90 27.38 12.33
C PRO A 385 14.52 27.72 11.76
N VAL A 386 13.45 27.39 12.53
CA VAL A 386 12.06 27.66 12.14
C VAL A 386 11.41 28.59 13.18
N ALA A 387 10.96 29.74 12.73
CA ALA A 387 10.17 30.66 13.55
C ALA A 387 8.70 30.18 13.57
N MET A 388 8.12 30.14 14.77
CA MET A 388 6.72 29.82 15.00
C MET A 388 6.00 31.00 15.63
N LYS A 389 4.81 31.28 15.18
CA LYS A 389 3.87 32.24 15.74
C LYS A 389 2.59 31.55 16.22
N PRO A 390 1.79 32.17 17.09
CA PRO A 390 0.51 31.62 17.49
C PRO A 390 -0.36 31.17 16.31
N GLY A 391 -0.91 29.96 16.40
CA GLY A 391 -1.66 29.27 15.34
C GLY A 391 -0.82 28.35 14.44
N ASP A 392 0.50 28.32 14.62
CA ASP A 392 1.36 27.40 13.86
C ASP A 392 1.44 26.02 14.51
N SER A 393 1.53 25.01 13.68
CA SER A 393 1.78 23.61 14.05
C SER A 393 3.02 23.08 13.33
N LEU A 394 3.97 22.53 14.08
CA LEU A 394 5.18 21.91 13.58
C LEU A 394 5.05 20.39 13.72
N VAL A 395 4.88 19.70 12.61
CA VAL A 395 4.89 18.23 12.56
C VAL A 395 6.32 17.77 12.29
N SER A 396 6.83 16.87 13.12
CA SER A 396 8.18 16.30 12.98
C SER A 396 8.11 14.79 12.98
N THR A 397 9.00 14.13 12.25
CA THR A 397 9.03 12.69 12.09
C THR A 397 10.40 12.10 12.41
N ILE A 398 10.41 10.82 12.78
CA ILE A 398 11.61 9.98 12.77
C ILE A 398 11.44 8.99 11.62
N SER A 399 12.41 8.96 10.73
CA SER A 399 12.44 8.00 9.63
C SER A 399 12.75 6.59 10.11
N MET A 400 12.23 5.60 9.42
CA MET A 400 12.63 4.20 9.62
C MET A 400 14.08 4.02 9.17
N PRO A 401 15.00 3.56 10.04
CA PRO A 401 16.34 3.21 9.61
C PRO A 401 16.31 2.02 8.63
N LYS A 402 17.14 2.06 7.60
CA LYS A 402 17.28 0.91 6.69
C LYS A 402 17.74 -0.33 7.46
N GLY A 403 17.10 -1.45 7.18
CA GLY A 403 17.36 -2.72 7.88
C GLY A 403 16.63 -2.89 9.21
N LEU A 404 16.00 -1.86 9.77
CA LEU A 404 15.12 -2.04 10.92
C LEU A 404 13.82 -2.72 10.48
N VAL A 405 13.49 -3.82 11.15
CA VAL A 405 12.24 -4.55 10.96
C VAL A 405 11.51 -4.56 12.30
N LEU A 406 10.29 -4.06 12.32
CA LEU A 406 9.43 -4.09 13.50
C LEU A 406 8.50 -5.30 13.44
N LYS A 407 8.20 -5.90 14.59
CA LYS A 407 7.22 -6.98 14.67
C LYS A 407 5.83 -6.44 14.32
N PRO A 408 5.01 -7.25 13.64
CA PRO A 408 3.70 -6.81 13.18
C PRO A 408 2.73 -6.55 14.33
N MET A 409 1.70 -5.79 14.04
CA MET A 409 0.51 -5.66 14.87
C MET A 409 -0.27 -6.99 14.92
N LEU A 410 -1.20 -7.14 15.86
CA LEU A 410 -1.90 -8.41 16.15
C LEU A 410 -2.48 -9.11 14.92
N TRP A 411 -3.05 -8.39 13.99
CA TRP A 411 -3.66 -8.96 12.77
C TRP A 411 -2.78 -8.91 11.54
N GLU A 412 -1.61 -8.30 11.63
CA GLU A 412 -0.63 -8.32 10.55
C GLU A 412 0.24 -9.57 10.69
N THR A 413 0.43 -10.27 9.61
CA THR A 413 1.23 -11.51 9.60
C THR A 413 2.63 -11.30 9.05
N VAL A 414 2.93 -10.11 8.54
CA VAL A 414 4.23 -9.73 8.00
C VAL A 414 4.93 -8.73 8.90
N GLU A 415 6.21 -8.92 9.13
CA GLU A 415 7.05 -7.96 9.81
C GLU A 415 7.11 -6.66 8.99
N ARG A 416 7.01 -5.53 9.67
CA ARG A 416 7.10 -4.21 9.05
C ARG A 416 8.55 -3.76 9.02
N GLY A 417 9.09 -3.60 7.84
CA GLY A 417 10.44 -3.11 7.59
C GLY A 417 10.44 -1.95 6.62
N VAL A 418 11.57 -1.34 6.42
CA VAL A 418 11.75 -0.36 5.36
C VAL A 418 11.94 -1.09 4.05
N ASP A 419 10.82 -1.50 3.50
CA ASP A 419 10.71 -1.50 2.06
C ASP A 419 10.08 -0.16 1.70
N ASP A 420 9.86 0.19 0.54
CA ASP A 420 9.45 1.46 -0.02
C ASP A 420 8.07 1.97 0.45
N SER A 421 7.44 1.33 1.41
CA SER A 421 6.05 1.59 1.80
C SER A 421 5.85 2.10 3.23
N THR A 422 6.89 2.12 4.08
CA THR A 422 6.78 2.57 5.48
C THR A 422 8.01 3.37 5.92
N PRO A 423 8.26 4.56 5.33
CA PRO A 423 9.49 5.30 5.57
C PRO A 423 9.53 5.99 6.94
N ILE A 424 8.37 6.18 7.60
CA ILE A 424 8.26 6.89 8.86
C ILE A 424 8.07 5.92 10.02
N ARG A 425 8.89 6.04 11.06
CA ARG A 425 8.78 5.29 12.30
C ARG A 425 7.73 5.88 13.23
N THR A 426 7.83 7.19 13.51
CA THR A 426 6.98 7.92 14.44
C THR A 426 6.85 9.39 14.04
N ALA A 427 5.81 10.04 14.54
CA ALA A 427 5.56 11.47 14.36
C ALA A 427 5.07 12.11 15.66
N ALA A 428 5.32 13.41 15.80
CA ALA A 428 4.80 14.23 16.88
C ALA A 428 4.52 15.66 16.39
N VAL A 429 3.66 16.38 17.11
CA VAL A 429 3.23 17.75 16.80
C VAL A 429 3.57 18.68 17.95
N LEU A 430 4.25 19.79 17.64
CA LEU A 430 4.38 20.94 18.54
C LEU A 430 3.51 22.08 18.02
N THR A 431 2.63 22.61 18.87
CA THR A 431 1.73 23.71 18.49
C THR A 431 2.16 25.00 19.18
N CYS A 432 2.18 26.12 18.46
CA CYS A 432 2.41 27.44 19.02
C CYS A 432 1.08 28.13 19.32
N VAL A 433 0.90 28.60 20.55
CA VAL A 433 -0.33 29.27 21.00
C VAL A 433 -0.02 30.66 21.57
N ALA A 434 -1.03 31.55 21.63
CA ALA A 434 -0.85 32.92 22.11
C ALA A 434 -0.85 33.01 23.64
N GLU A 435 -1.56 32.10 24.31
CA GLU A 435 -1.81 32.15 25.74
C GLU A 435 -1.92 30.75 26.34
N PRO A 436 -1.79 30.60 27.66
CA PRO A 436 -1.98 29.32 28.33
C PRO A 436 -3.37 28.75 28.07
N LEU A 437 -3.42 27.44 27.85
CA LEU A 437 -4.67 26.70 27.64
C LEU A 437 -5.03 25.85 28.86
N PRO A 438 -6.33 25.61 29.11
CA PRO A 438 -6.72 24.72 30.19
C PRO A 438 -6.27 23.27 29.90
N PRO A 439 -5.96 22.48 30.93
CA PRO A 439 -5.44 21.10 30.77
C PRO A 439 -6.35 20.14 29.99
N ASP A 440 -7.61 20.50 29.81
CA ASP A 440 -8.59 19.73 29.04
C ASP A 440 -8.78 20.22 27.61
N ALA A 441 -7.88 21.08 27.11
CA ALA A 441 -7.91 21.52 25.73
C ALA A 441 -7.39 20.41 24.79
N PHE A 442 -8.11 20.17 23.69
CA PHE A 442 -7.63 19.39 22.57
C PHE A 442 -6.63 20.19 21.74
N ARG A 443 -5.63 19.51 21.18
CA ARG A 443 -4.76 20.11 20.18
C ARG A 443 -5.59 20.48 18.93
N PRO A 444 -5.40 21.70 18.37
CA PRO A 444 -6.00 22.01 17.08
C PRO A 444 -5.45 21.08 15.99
N ALA A 445 -6.25 20.83 14.96
CA ALA A 445 -5.79 20.03 13.82
C ALA A 445 -4.49 20.62 13.25
N PHE A 446 -3.49 19.76 13.01
CA PHE A 446 -2.14 20.21 12.64
C PHE A 446 -2.05 20.94 11.28
N CYS A 447 -3.07 20.78 10.42
CA CYS A 447 -3.16 21.47 9.12
C CYS A 447 -4.21 22.59 9.07
N ASP A 448 -5.02 22.78 10.13
CA ASP A 448 -6.08 23.81 10.17
C ASP A 448 -5.53 25.16 10.67
N ARG A 449 -5.44 26.13 9.77
CA ARG A 449 -4.94 27.47 10.09
C ARG A 449 -5.87 28.29 10.98
N GLN A 450 -7.11 27.88 11.19
CA GLN A 450 -8.02 28.51 12.16
C GLN A 450 -7.74 28.08 13.61
N ALA A 451 -6.91 27.06 13.80
CA ALA A 451 -6.40 26.60 15.10
C ALA A 451 -7.52 26.46 16.17
N ARG A 452 -8.66 25.82 15.79
CA ARG A 452 -9.81 25.68 16.69
C ARG A 452 -9.44 24.86 17.91
N ILE A 453 -9.75 25.39 19.08
CA ILE A 453 -9.57 24.72 20.38
C ILE A 453 -10.91 24.18 20.85
N TYR A 454 -10.96 22.89 21.10
CA TYR A 454 -12.08 22.20 21.76
C TYR A 454 -11.66 21.84 23.19
N LEU A 455 -12.66 21.68 24.08
CA LEU A 455 -12.42 21.32 25.49
C LEU A 455 -13.09 19.98 25.80
N SER A 456 -12.37 19.05 26.42
CA SER A 456 -12.90 17.72 26.71
C SER A 456 -14.05 17.74 27.72
N ARG A 457 -14.11 18.76 28.60
CA ARG A 457 -15.26 19.00 29.50
C ARG A 457 -16.59 19.18 28.77
N ASN A 458 -16.55 19.58 27.50
CA ASN A 458 -17.72 19.81 26.66
C ASN A 458 -18.14 18.58 25.84
N LEU A 459 -17.38 17.47 25.94
CA LEU A 459 -17.73 16.24 25.24
C LEU A 459 -19.10 15.74 25.66
N LYS A 460 -19.97 15.50 24.70
CA LYS A 460 -21.34 14.92 24.90
C LYS A 460 -21.22 13.41 25.17
N ARG A 461 -20.59 13.03 26.29
CA ARG A 461 -20.36 11.62 26.68
C ARG A 461 -21.68 10.84 26.86
N SER A 462 -22.80 11.53 27.10
CA SER A 462 -24.14 10.92 27.15
C SER A 462 -24.60 10.31 25.82
N LEU A 463 -23.96 10.64 24.70
CA LEU A 463 -24.23 10.00 23.42
C LEU A 463 -23.59 8.59 23.32
N LEU A 464 -22.67 8.25 24.22
CA LEU A 464 -22.02 6.93 24.25
C LEU A 464 -22.93 5.95 25.02
N PRO A 465 -23.43 4.91 24.37
CA PRO A 465 -24.23 3.88 25.04
C PRO A 465 -23.34 3.00 25.93
N THR A 466 -24.00 2.13 26.71
CA THR A 466 -23.36 1.16 27.61
C THR A 466 -23.77 -0.25 27.21
N ALA A 467 -23.52 -0.64 25.97
CA ALA A 467 -23.84 -1.95 25.44
C ALA A 467 -23.03 -3.03 26.18
N ALA A 468 -23.77 -4.03 26.75
CA ALA A 468 -23.13 -5.12 27.45
C ALA A 468 -22.15 -5.89 26.52
N ALA A 469 -20.91 -5.99 26.93
CA ALA A 469 -19.84 -6.58 26.13
C ALA A 469 -19.08 -7.67 26.87
N ARG A 470 -18.64 -8.68 26.14
CA ARG A 470 -17.77 -9.73 26.62
C ARG A 470 -16.57 -9.88 25.70
N ASN A 471 -15.49 -10.48 26.19
CA ASN A 471 -14.32 -10.81 25.39
C ASN A 471 -13.71 -9.63 24.60
N LEU A 472 -13.81 -8.40 25.15
CA LEU A 472 -13.22 -7.23 24.52
C LEU A 472 -11.70 -7.38 24.40
N PRO A 473 -11.11 -6.82 23.33
CA PRO A 473 -9.66 -6.78 23.20
C PRO A 473 -9.03 -5.85 24.24
N ASP A 474 -7.71 -5.91 24.37
CA ASP A 474 -6.96 -4.98 25.21
C ASP A 474 -7.14 -3.53 24.69
N ILE A 475 -7.74 -2.69 25.53
CA ILE A 475 -8.04 -1.29 25.20
C ILE A 475 -6.75 -0.47 24.99
N GLY A 476 -5.68 -0.80 25.73
CA GLY A 476 -4.37 -0.14 25.60
C GLY A 476 -3.78 -0.26 24.22
N MET A 477 -4.13 -1.32 23.50
CA MET A 477 -3.77 -1.54 22.12
C MET A 477 -4.39 -0.45 21.19
N TYR A 478 -5.66 -0.14 21.37
CA TYR A 478 -6.35 0.89 20.58
C TYR A 478 -5.89 2.31 20.97
N VAL A 479 -5.57 2.55 22.24
CA VAL A 479 -4.88 3.77 22.68
C VAL A 479 -3.55 3.91 21.94
N ARG A 480 -2.78 2.84 21.77
CA ARG A 480 -1.53 2.86 21.03
C ARG A 480 -1.70 3.32 19.58
N PHE A 481 -2.80 2.95 18.91
CA PHE A 481 -3.10 3.39 17.57
C PHE A 481 -3.50 4.87 17.49
N THR A 482 -4.21 5.39 18.48
CA THR A 482 -4.87 6.69 18.41
C THR A 482 -4.11 7.82 19.13
N GLN A 483 -3.22 7.49 20.08
CA GLN A 483 -2.52 8.48 20.91
C GLN A 483 -1.55 9.40 20.16
N ARG A 484 -1.13 9.04 18.94
CA ARG A 484 -0.20 9.82 18.13
C ARG A 484 -0.90 10.37 16.89
N PRO A 485 -0.40 11.47 16.30
CA PRO A 485 -1.05 12.05 15.13
C PRO A 485 -1.05 11.06 13.95
N TRP A 486 -2.19 10.96 13.29
CA TRP A 486 -2.33 10.19 12.05
C TRP A 486 -1.84 11.04 10.88
N VAL A 487 -0.53 11.19 10.75
CA VAL A 487 0.09 11.82 9.58
C VAL A 487 0.18 10.81 8.44
N GLY A 488 0.40 11.29 7.21
CA GLY A 488 0.49 10.41 6.06
C GLY A 488 -0.82 9.68 5.74
N THR A 489 -1.96 10.22 6.17
CA THR A 489 -3.28 9.69 5.83
C THR A 489 -3.72 10.03 4.41
N GLY A 490 -2.80 10.46 3.55
CA GLY A 490 -3.02 10.63 2.13
C GLY A 490 -3.67 9.41 1.49
N PHE A 491 -3.63 9.31 0.19
CA PHE A 491 -4.44 8.31 -0.52
C PHE A 491 -4.21 6.86 -0.06
N PHE A 492 -2.97 6.45 0.21
CA PHE A 492 -2.65 5.05 0.57
C PHE A 492 -2.17 4.84 2.00
N GLY A 493 -1.86 5.90 2.75
CA GLY A 493 -1.33 5.78 4.11
C GLY A 493 0.10 5.23 4.20
N PHE A 494 0.86 5.18 3.11
CA PHE A 494 2.23 4.64 3.09
C PHE A 494 3.22 5.44 3.95
N GLU A 495 2.90 6.68 4.26
CA GLU A 495 3.69 7.53 5.14
C GLU A 495 3.32 7.41 6.61
N GLY A 496 2.29 6.63 6.91
CA GLY A 496 1.82 6.47 8.28
C GLY A 496 2.92 5.95 9.20
N PRO A 497 3.11 6.58 10.37
CA PRO A 497 4.11 6.13 11.33
C PRO A 497 3.85 4.69 11.76
N VAL A 498 4.80 3.79 11.51
CA VAL A 498 4.65 2.34 11.74
C VAL A 498 4.42 1.97 13.19
N GLU A 499 4.82 2.82 14.14
CA GLU A 499 4.63 2.56 15.57
C GLU A 499 3.19 2.72 16.04
N ASN A 500 2.32 3.38 15.28
CA ASN A 500 0.93 3.61 15.69
C ASN A 500 -0.10 3.51 14.58
N MET A 501 0.29 3.51 13.30
CA MET A 501 -0.68 3.48 12.22
C MET A 501 -0.58 2.18 11.43
N PRO A 502 -1.72 1.62 11.02
CA PRO A 502 -1.74 0.54 10.03
C PRO A 502 -1.19 1.04 8.69
N GLN A 503 -0.82 0.10 7.83
CA GLN A 503 -0.32 0.42 6.50
C GLN A 503 -1.44 0.51 5.45
N TYR A 504 -2.58 -0.13 5.68
CA TYR A 504 -3.63 -0.29 4.70
C TYR A 504 -4.97 0.26 5.18
N GLY A 505 -5.75 0.89 4.30
CA GLY A 505 -7.00 1.55 4.66
C GLY A 505 -8.04 0.65 5.33
N ARG A 506 -8.14 -0.63 4.94
CA ARG A 506 -8.94 -1.63 5.65
C ARG A 506 -8.61 -1.67 7.15
N ASP A 507 -7.33 -1.60 7.48
CA ASP A 507 -6.90 -1.71 8.87
C ASP A 507 -7.07 -0.37 9.62
N TYR A 508 -7.03 0.77 8.91
CA TYR A 508 -7.53 2.05 9.45
C TYR A 508 -9.01 1.95 9.82
N ALA A 509 -9.82 1.37 8.93
CA ALA A 509 -11.24 1.14 9.21
C ALA A 509 -11.43 0.21 10.41
N ARG A 510 -10.67 -0.89 10.53
CA ARG A 510 -10.73 -1.77 11.70
C ARG A 510 -10.40 -1.01 12.97
N VAL A 511 -9.29 -0.27 13.01
CA VAL A 511 -8.91 0.51 14.20
C VAL A 511 -10.00 1.51 14.57
N GLY A 512 -10.44 2.34 13.63
CA GLY A 512 -11.45 3.38 13.90
C GLY A 512 -12.82 2.81 14.30
N ASN A 513 -13.29 1.81 13.56
CA ASN A 513 -14.59 1.19 13.78
C ASN A 513 -14.61 0.37 15.09
N HIS A 514 -13.54 -0.37 15.38
CA HIS A 514 -13.41 -1.08 16.66
C HIS A 514 -13.34 -0.11 17.83
N THR A 515 -12.55 0.97 17.71
CA THR A 515 -12.46 2.01 18.75
C THR A 515 -13.83 2.59 19.06
N ALA A 516 -14.59 2.99 18.04
CA ALA A 516 -15.94 3.52 18.22
C ALA A 516 -16.86 2.49 18.94
N LEU A 517 -16.79 1.22 18.54
CA LEU A 517 -17.61 0.17 19.14
C LEU A 517 -17.20 -0.12 20.59
N ILE A 518 -15.90 -0.16 20.92
CA ILE A 518 -15.41 -0.30 22.29
C ILE A 518 -15.91 0.85 23.17
N LEU A 519 -15.89 2.08 22.66
CA LEU A 519 -16.38 3.26 23.38
C LEU A 519 -17.89 3.20 23.65
N CYS A 520 -18.66 2.45 22.84
CA CYS A 520 -20.09 2.20 23.01
C CYS A 520 -20.42 1.07 24.00
N THR A 521 -19.44 0.43 24.64
CA THR A 521 -19.66 -0.69 25.58
C THR A 521 -19.84 -0.24 27.03
N ASP A 522 -20.18 -1.20 27.88
CA ASP A 522 -20.35 -1.03 29.32
C ASP A 522 -19.06 -0.96 30.14
N LEU A 523 -17.92 -0.86 29.49
CA LEU A 523 -16.65 -0.57 30.18
C LEU A 523 -16.74 0.72 31.01
N PRO A 524 -16.14 0.77 32.21
CA PRO A 524 -16.14 1.98 33.05
C PRO A 524 -15.57 3.19 32.29
N ALA A 525 -16.17 4.36 32.52
CA ALA A 525 -15.81 5.61 31.85
C ALA A 525 -14.31 5.92 32.00
N GLU A 526 -13.77 5.72 33.22
CA GLU A 526 -12.34 5.97 33.52
C GLU A 526 -11.40 5.08 32.69
N LYS A 527 -11.83 3.87 32.34
CA LYS A 527 -11.06 2.98 31.48
C LYS A 527 -11.12 3.37 30.01
N LYS A 528 -12.20 4.06 29.60
CA LYS A 528 -12.41 4.48 28.19
C LYS A 528 -11.88 5.88 27.91
N GLU A 529 -11.66 6.72 28.92
CA GLU A 529 -11.43 8.16 28.72
C GLU A 529 -10.21 8.45 27.87
N THR A 530 -9.08 7.79 28.13
CA THR A 530 -7.87 7.97 27.32
C THR A 530 -8.13 7.64 25.85
N LEU A 531 -8.77 6.49 25.58
CA LEU A 531 -9.11 6.09 24.21
C LEU A 531 -10.10 7.05 23.57
N LEU A 532 -11.07 7.55 24.33
CA LEU A 532 -12.05 8.53 23.87
C LEU A 532 -11.37 9.83 23.42
N VAL A 533 -10.52 10.39 24.28
CA VAL A 533 -9.80 11.63 24.01
C VAL A 533 -8.90 11.47 22.78
N ASP A 534 -8.12 10.41 22.72
CA ASP A 534 -7.21 10.16 21.60
C ASP A 534 -7.97 9.95 20.29
N PHE A 535 -9.08 9.23 20.31
CA PHE A 535 -9.90 9.00 19.12
C PHE A 535 -10.61 10.27 18.64
N VAL A 536 -11.09 11.11 19.56
CA VAL A 536 -11.62 12.44 19.22
C VAL A 536 -10.53 13.31 18.60
N GLN A 537 -9.30 13.26 19.12
CA GLN A 537 -8.17 13.99 18.53
C GLN A 537 -7.88 13.54 17.08
N VAL A 538 -7.93 12.24 16.79
CA VAL A 538 -7.82 11.72 15.42
C VAL A 538 -8.92 12.32 14.54
N GLY A 539 -10.16 12.36 15.03
CA GLY A 539 -11.27 12.97 14.28
C GLY A 539 -11.10 14.47 14.04
N ILE A 540 -10.55 15.20 15.01
CA ILE A 540 -10.19 16.63 14.87
C ILE A 540 -9.16 16.81 13.75
N ASP A 541 -8.12 16.00 13.70
CA ASP A 541 -7.07 16.07 12.69
C ASP A 541 -7.61 15.77 11.29
N LEU A 542 -8.34 14.67 11.11
CA LEU A 542 -8.93 14.29 9.83
C LEU A 542 -9.99 15.30 9.36
N GLY A 543 -10.83 15.79 10.29
CA GLY A 543 -11.81 16.84 10.01
C GLY A 543 -11.16 18.15 9.62
N GLY A 544 -10.04 18.49 10.28
CA GLY A 544 -9.21 19.66 9.92
C GLY A 544 -8.62 19.56 8.53
N MET A 545 -8.23 18.36 8.07
CA MET A 545 -7.78 18.12 6.69
C MET A 545 -8.90 18.45 5.68
N ILE A 546 -10.12 17.95 5.91
CA ILE A 546 -11.27 18.24 5.02
C ILE A 546 -11.57 19.73 5.00
N ARG A 547 -11.63 20.39 6.18
CA ARG A 547 -11.82 21.85 6.29
C ARG A 547 -10.76 22.66 5.54
N SER A 548 -9.55 22.13 5.48
CA SER A 548 -8.42 22.77 4.79
C SER A 548 -8.32 22.41 3.30
N GLY A 549 -9.34 21.74 2.75
CA GLY A 549 -9.47 21.47 1.31
C GLY A 549 -8.94 20.11 0.86
N HIS A 550 -8.70 19.16 1.76
CA HIS A 550 -8.39 17.78 1.37
C HIS A 550 -9.61 17.18 0.64
N PRO A 551 -9.41 16.49 -0.51
CA PRO A 551 -10.52 15.97 -1.32
C PRO A 551 -11.23 14.77 -0.69
N GLY A 552 -10.79 14.29 0.48
CA GLY A 552 -11.27 13.05 1.08
C GLY A 552 -10.51 11.82 0.58
N TRP A 553 -11.07 10.65 0.79
CA TRP A 553 -10.47 9.35 0.53
C TRP A 553 -11.41 8.49 -0.30
N GLU A 554 -11.22 8.54 -1.61
CA GLU A 554 -12.07 7.83 -2.56
C GLU A 554 -12.03 6.32 -2.40
N GLY A 555 -13.11 5.65 -2.75
CA GLY A 555 -13.21 4.20 -2.78
C GLY A 555 -12.22 3.59 -3.77
N PHE A 556 -11.21 2.91 -3.24
CA PHE A 556 -10.20 2.19 -4.02
C PHE A 556 -9.76 0.94 -3.25
N GLY A 557 -10.40 -0.19 -3.49
CA GLY A 557 -10.24 -1.37 -2.64
C GLY A 557 -10.57 -1.03 -1.19
N GLY A 558 -9.70 -1.40 -0.27
CA GLY A 558 -9.80 -0.96 1.12
C GLY A 558 -9.07 0.35 1.43
N HIS A 559 -8.40 0.98 0.46
CA HIS A 559 -7.53 2.13 0.73
C HIS A 559 -8.26 3.35 1.27
N GLY A 560 -9.44 3.67 0.73
CA GLY A 560 -10.23 4.84 1.13
C GLY A 560 -10.97 4.71 2.46
N SER A 561 -11.04 3.51 3.04
CA SER A 561 -11.84 3.22 4.23
C SER A 561 -11.23 3.79 5.53
N GLY A 562 -12.08 4.04 6.52
CA GLY A 562 -11.71 4.26 7.91
C GLY A 562 -11.46 5.70 8.33
N ARG A 563 -11.69 6.69 7.46
CA ARG A 563 -11.46 8.10 7.80
C ARG A 563 -12.73 8.86 8.13
N LYS A 564 -13.87 8.45 7.59
CA LYS A 564 -15.15 9.12 7.85
C LYS A 564 -15.62 8.97 9.30
N LEU A 565 -15.56 7.76 9.85
CA LEU A 565 -16.07 7.50 11.19
C LEU A 565 -15.41 8.34 12.28
N PRO A 566 -14.06 8.45 12.38
CA PRO A 566 -13.43 9.33 13.37
C PRO A 566 -13.92 10.78 13.29
N ILE A 567 -14.13 11.31 12.07
CA ILE A 567 -14.62 12.68 11.86
C ILE A 567 -16.04 12.84 12.40
N VAL A 568 -16.97 11.97 11.96
CA VAL A 568 -18.37 12.03 12.38
C VAL A 568 -18.49 11.82 13.89
N PHE A 569 -17.77 10.85 14.44
CA PHE A 569 -17.74 10.55 15.87
C PHE A 569 -17.27 11.74 16.71
N ALA A 570 -16.14 12.34 16.31
CA ALA A 570 -15.64 13.55 16.98
C ALA A 570 -16.63 14.71 16.86
N GLY A 571 -17.20 14.93 15.69
CA GLY A 571 -18.21 15.97 15.45
C GLY A 571 -19.43 15.85 16.39
N LEU A 572 -19.95 14.64 16.53
CA LEU A 572 -21.08 14.36 17.43
C LEU A 572 -20.73 14.67 18.89
N LEU A 573 -19.58 14.17 19.35
CA LEU A 573 -19.18 14.33 20.75
C LEU A 573 -18.76 15.75 21.10
N LEU A 574 -18.10 16.45 20.18
CA LEU A 574 -17.70 17.86 20.34
C LEU A 574 -18.88 18.83 20.18
N GLY A 575 -19.99 18.38 19.57
CA GLY A 575 -21.10 19.24 19.18
C GLY A 575 -20.73 20.14 17.98
N ASP A 576 -19.81 19.68 17.12
CA ASP A 576 -19.43 20.37 15.91
C ASP A 576 -20.26 19.87 14.73
N ASP A 577 -21.28 20.63 14.35
CA ASP A 577 -22.23 20.23 13.31
C ASP A 577 -21.61 20.03 11.94
N GLN A 578 -20.51 20.72 11.62
CA GLN A 578 -19.83 20.55 10.34
C GLN A 578 -19.15 19.19 10.26
N LEU A 579 -18.49 18.74 11.32
CA LEU A 579 -17.85 17.44 11.38
C LEU A 579 -18.89 16.32 11.56
N ALA A 580 -19.90 16.53 12.37
CA ALA A 580 -20.98 15.55 12.57
C ALA A 580 -21.76 15.26 11.27
N ASN A 581 -21.93 16.27 10.40
CA ASN A 581 -22.64 16.16 9.13
C ASN A 581 -21.68 16.41 7.96
N ILE A 582 -20.58 15.67 7.91
CA ILE A 582 -19.43 15.94 7.02
C ILE A 582 -19.83 15.93 5.53
N ASN A 583 -20.69 15.00 5.09
CA ASN A 583 -21.13 14.92 3.70
C ASN A 583 -21.93 16.18 3.29
N LYS A 584 -22.80 16.68 4.16
CA LYS A 584 -23.58 17.91 3.89
C LYS A 584 -22.70 19.14 3.90
N SER A 585 -21.77 19.21 4.86
CA SER A 585 -20.88 20.36 5.03
C SER A 585 -19.81 20.44 3.94
N PHE A 586 -19.36 19.29 3.42
CA PHE A 586 -18.30 19.17 2.44
C PHE A 586 -18.70 18.17 1.33
N PRO A 587 -19.69 18.51 0.49
CA PRO A 587 -20.28 17.58 -0.47
C PRO A 587 -19.32 17.15 -1.61
N LYS A 588 -18.14 17.74 -1.68
CA LYS A 588 -17.07 17.34 -2.62
C LYS A 588 -16.04 16.41 -1.97
N ALA A 589 -16.15 16.14 -0.69
CA ALA A 589 -15.25 15.20 0.00
C ALA A 589 -15.65 13.76 -0.32
N HIS A 590 -14.66 12.93 -0.63
CA HIS A 590 -14.85 11.53 -0.96
C HIS A 590 -14.66 10.66 0.27
N PHE A 591 -15.52 9.64 0.44
CA PHE A 591 -15.39 8.64 1.49
C PHE A 591 -15.61 7.24 0.91
N GLY A 592 -14.62 6.36 1.08
CA GLY A 592 -14.61 5.04 0.43
C GLY A 592 -15.82 4.18 0.75
N GLU A 593 -16.28 4.21 1.99
CA GLU A 593 -17.45 3.44 2.44
C GLU A 593 -18.72 3.86 1.70
N ASP A 594 -18.95 5.18 1.54
CA ASP A 594 -20.12 5.70 0.85
C ASP A 594 -20.06 5.40 -0.65
N GLU A 595 -18.89 5.58 -1.24
CA GLU A 595 -18.71 5.37 -2.68
C GLU A 595 -18.76 3.90 -3.09
N GLN A 596 -18.49 2.98 -2.14
CA GLN A 596 -18.48 1.54 -2.41
C GLN A 596 -19.77 0.83 -2.00
N THR A 597 -20.77 1.54 -1.51
CA THR A 597 -22.09 1.00 -1.22
C THR A 597 -23.18 1.80 -1.92
N ALA A 598 -24.15 1.12 -2.51
CA ALA A 598 -25.28 1.77 -3.19
C ALA A 598 -26.52 0.89 -3.17
N TYR A 599 -27.70 1.50 -3.23
CA TYR A 599 -28.92 0.76 -3.50
C TYR A 599 -28.95 0.27 -4.95
N GLY A 600 -29.39 -0.95 -5.13
CA GLY A 600 -29.49 -1.60 -6.43
C GLY A 600 -29.69 -3.11 -6.32
N ASP A 601 -30.13 -3.70 -7.40
CA ASP A 601 -30.39 -5.15 -7.47
C ASP A 601 -29.07 -5.93 -7.60
N SER A 602 -28.84 -6.85 -6.66
CA SER A 602 -27.77 -7.84 -6.80
C SER A 602 -28.23 -9.12 -7.45
N TRP A 603 -27.31 -9.90 -7.99
CA TRP A 603 -27.59 -11.23 -8.52
C TRP A 603 -28.10 -12.21 -7.44
N THR A 604 -27.87 -11.94 -6.16
CA THR A 604 -28.41 -12.71 -5.02
C THR A 604 -29.85 -12.32 -4.66
N GLY A 605 -30.38 -11.24 -5.26
CA GLY A 605 -31.70 -10.68 -4.94
C GLY A 605 -31.67 -9.58 -3.88
N ALA A 606 -30.52 -9.28 -3.26
CA ALA A 606 -30.39 -8.15 -2.36
C ALA A 606 -30.59 -6.82 -3.10
N LYS A 607 -31.06 -5.79 -2.37
CA LYS A 607 -31.39 -4.45 -2.90
C LYS A 607 -30.35 -3.38 -2.54
N VAL A 608 -29.23 -3.79 -1.98
CA VAL A 608 -28.06 -2.98 -1.74
C VAL A 608 -26.82 -3.76 -2.22
N VAL A 609 -25.88 -3.08 -2.84
CA VAL A 609 -24.73 -3.70 -3.50
C VAL A 609 -23.40 -3.06 -3.10
N PHE A 610 -22.32 -3.81 -3.23
CA PHE A 610 -20.97 -3.29 -3.30
C PHE A 610 -20.70 -2.81 -4.73
N THR A 611 -20.35 -1.54 -4.89
CA THR A 611 -20.24 -0.94 -6.23
C THR A 611 -18.98 -1.37 -6.98
N GLY A 612 -17.91 -1.74 -6.28
CA GLY A 612 -16.71 -2.26 -6.91
C GLY A 612 -15.40 -1.89 -6.21
N HIS A 613 -14.31 -2.40 -6.76
CA HIS A 613 -12.96 -2.13 -6.28
C HIS A 613 -12.60 -0.65 -6.34
N ARG A 614 -12.98 0.05 -7.40
CA ARG A 614 -12.88 1.49 -7.52
C ARG A 614 -14.27 2.12 -7.43
N ALA A 615 -14.33 3.21 -6.72
CA ALA A 615 -15.55 3.98 -6.58
C ALA A 615 -16.09 4.45 -7.93
N ILE A 616 -17.39 4.55 -7.97
CA ILE A 616 -18.08 5.34 -8.97
C ILE A 616 -17.83 6.81 -8.61
N ASP A 617 -17.34 7.59 -9.55
CA ASP A 617 -17.25 9.03 -9.35
C ASP A 617 -18.68 9.59 -9.16
N GLN A 618 -18.97 10.07 -7.96
CA GLN A 618 -20.31 10.56 -7.60
C GLN A 618 -20.74 11.77 -8.42
N ALA A 619 -19.80 12.64 -8.79
CA ALA A 619 -20.11 13.84 -9.57
C ALA A 619 -20.46 13.53 -11.03
N THR A 620 -19.80 12.53 -11.62
CA THR A 620 -19.99 12.15 -13.03
C THR A 620 -20.79 10.87 -13.21
N GLY A 621 -20.95 10.06 -12.14
CA GLY A 621 -21.55 8.73 -12.20
C GLY A 621 -20.75 7.74 -13.06
N VAL A 622 -19.49 8.04 -13.36
CA VAL A 622 -18.64 7.20 -14.21
C VAL A 622 -17.76 6.32 -13.33
N ALA A 623 -17.83 5.01 -13.56
CA ALA A 623 -16.85 4.08 -13.00
C ALA A 623 -15.46 4.39 -13.56
N ARG A 624 -14.50 4.64 -12.69
CA ARG A 624 -13.10 4.81 -13.13
C ARG A 624 -12.60 3.54 -13.81
N ALA A 625 -11.77 3.72 -14.81
CA ALA A 625 -11.39 2.66 -15.74
C ALA A 625 -11.21 1.26 -15.10
N GLY A 626 -12.02 0.32 -15.54
CA GLY A 626 -11.87 -1.11 -15.29
C GLY A 626 -12.71 -1.73 -14.19
N THR A 627 -13.41 -0.97 -13.34
CA THR A 627 -14.10 -1.53 -12.17
C THR A 627 -15.42 -0.80 -11.89
N GLY A 628 -16.40 -0.99 -12.70
CA GLY A 628 -17.75 -0.46 -12.46
C GLY A 628 -18.58 -1.38 -11.57
N PRO A 629 -19.85 -1.00 -11.33
CA PRO A 629 -20.82 -1.85 -10.66
C PRO A 629 -20.86 -3.24 -11.29
N TYR A 630 -20.88 -4.28 -10.47
CA TYR A 630 -20.78 -5.67 -10.97
C TYR A 630 -21.78 -6.64 -10.34
N GLU A 631 -22.23 -6.39 -9.10
CA GLU A 631 -23.12 -7.31 -8.40
C GLU A 631 -24.52 -7.45 -9.04
N HIS A 632 -24.88 -6.58 -9.98
CA HIS A 632 -26.10 -6.71 -10.78
C HIS A 632 -26.01 -7.76 -11.89
N THR A 633 -24.84 -8.35 -12.12
CA THR A 633 -24.59 -9.38 -13.12
C THR A 633 -24.24 -10.72 -12.46
N LEU A 634 -24.50 -11.82 -13.17
CA LEU A 634 -24.19 -13.16 -12.67
C LEU A 634 -22.66 -13.40 -12.58
N PRO A 635 -22.16 -14.07 -11.54
CA PRO A 635 -20.74 -14.38 -11.40
C PRO A 635 -20.08 -15.04 -12.59
N SER A 636 -20.84 -15.86 -13.33
CA SER A 636 -20.37 -16.54 -14.56
C SER A 636 -20.00 -15.58 -15.69
N THR A 637 -20.45 -14.31 -15.60
CA THR A 637 -20.14 -13.27 -16.60
C THR A 637 -19.00 -12.34 -16.17
N TRP A 638 -18.49 -12.50 -14.95
CA TRP A 638 -17.45 -11.63 -14.40
C TRP A 638 -16.08 -11.90 -15.03
N LYS A 639 -15.37 -10.84 -15.36
CA LYS A 639 -14.04 -10.88 -15.96
C LYS A 639 -12.95 -10.72 -14.90
N ASP A 640 -11.82 -11.39 -15.15
CA ASP A 640 -10.61 -11.20 -14.35
C ASP A 640 -10.12 -9.76 -14.42
N GLY A 641 -9.52 -9.25 -13.33
CA GLY A 641 -9.05 -7.89 -13.25
C GLY A 641 -10.13 -6.80 -13.18
N ARG A 642 -11.40 -7.15 -13.21
CA ARG A 642 -12.58 -6.27 -13.12
C ARG A 642 -13.52 -6.71 -11.99
N GLU A 643 -14.61 -7.37 -12.37
CA GLU A 643 -15.67 -7.79 -11.45
C GLU A 643 -15.14 -8.79 -10.42
N LYS A 644 -14.33 -9.77 -10.83
CA LYS A 644 -13.73 -10.74 -9.91
C LYS A 644 -12.75 -10.07 -8.94
N MET A 645 -11.99 -9.07 -9.41
CA MET A 645 -11.15 -8.26 -8.53
C MET A 645 -12.02 -7.49 -7.52
N SER A 646 -13.13 -6.89 -7.97
CA SER A 646 -14.06 -6.15 -7.12
C SER A 646 -14.63 -7.05 -6.02
N GLU A 647 -15.06 -8.28 -6.35
CA GLU A 647 -15.55 -9.25 -5.38
C GLU A 647 -14.44 -9.70 -4.39
N SER A 648 -13.23 -9.88 -4.86
CA SER A 648 -12.09 -10.16 -3.97
C SER A 648 -11.88 -9.04 -2.95
N TYR A 649 -11.90 -7.78 -3.38
CA TYR A 649 -11.76 -6.63 -2.48
C TYR A 649 -12.96 -6.44 -1.55
N ARG A 650 -14.18 -6.73 -2.00
CA ARG A 650 -15.37 -6.78 -1.15
C ARG A 650 -15.13 -7.70 0.04
N ARG A 651 -14.56 -8.87 -0.18
CA ARG A 651 -14.37 -9.89 0.85
C ARG A 651 -13.11 -9.69 1.69
N CYS A 652 -11.98 -9.36 1.06
CA CYS A 652 -10.70 -9.26 1.78
C CYS A 652 -10.48 -7.93 2.48
N CYS A 653 -11.08 -6.86 1.96
CA CYS A 653 -10.44 -5.56 2.20
C CYS A 653 -11.42 -4.45 2.58
N THR A 654 -12.74 -4.70 2.59
CA THR A 654 -13.75 -3.69 2.89
C THR A 654 -14.78 -4.16 3.89
N SER A 655 -15.75 -4.97 3.47
CA SER A 655 -17.01 -5.25 4.17
C SER A 655 -16.87 -5.64 5.65
N ALA A 656 -15.99 -6.59 5.95
CA ALA A 656 -15.78 -7.05 7.32
C ALA A 656 -15.25 -5.94 8.26
N ALA A 657 -14.48 -4.99 7.71
CA ALA A 657 -13.93 -3.89 8.48
C ALA A 657 -14.98 -2.82 8.86
N TRP A 658 -16.12 -2.76 8.15
CA TRP A 658 -17.14 -1.71 8.34
C TRP A 658 -18.17 -2.03 9.41
N VAL A 659 -18.38 -3.33 9.69
CA VAL A 659 -19.46 -3.84 10.57
C VAL A 659 -19.44 -3.20 11.95
N ALA A 660 -18.28 -3.11 12.59
CA ALA A 660 -18.15 -2.56 13.92
C ALA A 660 -18.57 -1.06 13.98
N GLY A 661 -18.22 -0.30 12.95
CA GLY A 661 -18.60 1.12 12.86
C GLY A 661 -20.08 1.31 12.62
N ALA A 662 -20.69 0.51 11.75
CA ALA A 662 -22.13 0.53 11.53
C ALA A 662 -22.90 0.21 12.82
N LEU A 663 -22.46 -0.79 13.59
CA LEU A 663 -23.07 -1.12 14.88
C LEU A 663 -22.90 0.01 15.89
N ALA A 664 -21.71 0.59 16.01
CA ALA A 664 -21.44 1.71 16.92
C ALA A 664 -22.36 2.91 16.66
N LEU A 665 -22.48 3.34 15.39
CA LEU A 665 -23.36 4.44 15.01
C LEU A 665 -24.85 4.13 15.26
N ARG A 666 -25.29 2.89 15.05
CA ARG A 666 -26.66 2.47 15.36
C ARG A 666 -26.92 2.48 16.88
N LEU A 667 -25.99 1.98 17.68
CA LEU A 667 -26.07 2.06 19.14
C LEU A 667 -26.15 3.51 19.64
N MET A 668 -25.41 4.42 19.01
CA MET A 668 -25.43 5.85 19.27
C MET A 668 -26.68 6.56 18.69
N LYS A 669 -27.50 5.89 17.88
CA LYS A 669 -28.62 6.46 17.10
C LYS A 669 -28.17 7.60 16.18
N ALA A 670 -27.04 7.42 15.55
CA ALA A 670 -26.32 8.45 14.80
C ALA A 670 -26.26 8.19 13.28
N GLU A 671 -27.09 7.28 12.74
CA GLU A 671 -27.11 6.95 11.31
C GLU A 671 -27.35 8.19 10.43
N ARG A 672 -28.24 9.10 10.88
CA ARG A 672 -28.52 10.34 10.14
C ARG A 672 -27.31 11.27 9.99
N ALA A 673 -26.37 11.20 10.93
CA ALA A 673 -25.15 11.97 10.86
C ALA A 673 -24.16 11.39 9.82
N TRP A 674 -24.21 10.07 9.61
CA TRP A 674 -23.44 9.42 8.55
C TRP A 674 -23.88 9.84 7.14
N ASP A 675 -25.20 10.10 6.94
CA ASP A 675 -25.80 10.62 5.72
C ASP A 675 -25.55 9.73 4.47
N HIS A 676 -25.64 8.39 4.66
CA HIS A 676 -25.57 7.41 3.58
C HIS A 676 -26.16 6.07 4.05
N ASP A 677 -27.49 5.92 3.90
CA ASP A 677 -28.24 4.78 4.46
C ASP A 677 -27.82 3.44 3.83
N ALA A 678 -27.42 3.43 2.55
CA ALA A 678 -26.96 2.22 1.87
C ALA A 678 -25.77 1.54 2.58
N PHE A 679 -24.92 2.29 3.28
CA PHE A 679 -23.83 1.74 4.08
C PHE A 679 -24.33 0.82 5.19
N PHE A 680 -25.38 1.23 5.92
CA PHE A 680 -25.93 0.46 7.03
C PHE A 680 -26.67 -0.79 6.54
N ASP A 681 -27.48 -0.64 5.51
CA ASP A 681 -28.19 -1.77 4.91
C ASP A 681 -27.23 -2.76 4.27
N TYR A 682 -26.13 -2.27 3.71
CA TYR A 682 -25.05 -3.13 3.20
C TYR A 682 -24.37 -3.92 4.31
N CYS A 683 -24.08 -3.30 5.47
CA CYS A 683 -23.51 -4.01 6.62
C CYS A 683 -24.48 -5.07 7.19
N ASP A 684 -25.79 -4.78 7.21
CA ASP A 684 -26.81 -5.77 7.55
C ASP A 684 -26.84 -6.91 6.56
N ARG A 685 -26.84 -6.61 5.25
CA ARG A 685 -26.69 -7.62 4.21
C ARG A 685 -25.48 -8.51 4.44
N TRP A 686 -24.31 -7.89 4.67
CA TRP A 686 -23.06 -8.62 4.90
C TRP A 686 -23.17 -9.61 6.05
N MET A 687 -23.83 -9.23 7.13
CA MET A 687 -23.96 -10.04 8.33
C MET A 687 -25.10 -11.08 8.25
N PHE A 688 -26.22 -10.80 7.56
CA PHE A 688 -27.42 -11.63 7.57
C PHE A 688 -27.67 -12.40 6.26
N GLU A 689 -27.12 -11.98 5.13
CA GLU A 689 -27.30 -12.71 3.87
C GLU A 689 -26.68 -14.12 3.96
N ASN A 690 -27.46 -15.13 3.55
CA ASN A 690 -26.94 -16.48 3.42
C ASN A 690 -26.18 -16.60 2.10
N GLU A 691 -24.87 -16.57 2.15
CA GLU A 691 -24.00 -16.62 0.97
C GLU A 691 -23.60 -18.05 0.56
N THR A 692 -24.15 -19.10 1.15
CA THR A 692 -23.72 -20.48 0.91
C THR A 692 -23.75 -20.84 -0.58
N GLU A 693 -24.82 -20.52 -1.30
CA GLU A 693 -24.94 -20.82 -2.72
C GLU A 693 -24.06 -19.90 -3.58
N ALA A 694 -23.94 -18.62 -3.21
CA ALA A 694 -23.02 -17.68 -3.84
C ALA A 694 -21.57 -18.18 -3.72
N LEU A 695 -21.19 -18.63 -2.54
CA LEU A 695 -19.85 -19.17 -2.28
C LEU A 695 -19.58 -20.46 -3.04
N LYS A 696 -20.57 -21.34 -3.24
CA LYS A 696 -20.40 -22.51 -4.11
C LYS A 696 -20.07 -22.10 -5.53
N THR A 697 -20.79 -21.14 -6.09
CA THR A 697 -20.55 -20.62 -7.42
C THR A 697 -19.16 -20.02 -7.55
N LEU A 698 -18.73 -19.22 -6.55
CA LEU A 698 -17.42 -18.57 -6.51
C LEU A 698 -16.28 -19.59 -6.30
N LYS A 699 -16.49 -20.64 -5.51
CA LYS A 699 -15.48 -21.69 -5.27
C LYS A 699 -15.24 -22.59 -6.49
N GLN A 700 -16.18 -22.68 -7.41
CA GLN A 700 -15.98 -23.38 -8.67
C GLN A 700 -15.05 -22.64 -9.64
N ASP A 701 -14.87 -21.33 -9.44
CA ASP A 701 -13.92 -20.52 -10.18
C ASP A 701 -12.57 -20.49 -9.44
N ALA A 702 -11.55 -21.13 -10.01
CA ALA A 702 -10.23 -21.21 -9.39
C ALA A 702 -9.58 -19.84 -9.13
N ALA A 703 -9.93 -18.80 -9.92
CA ALA A 703 -9.47 -17.43 -9.72
C ALA A 703 -10.13 -16.76 -8.51
N MET A 704 -11.31 -17.23 -8.11
CA MET A 704 -12.10 -16.74 -6.98
C MET A 704 -12.04 -17.68 -5.77
N ALA A 705 -11.40 -18.85 -5.91
CA ALA A 705 -11.16 -19.78 -4.81
C ALA A 705 -10.17 -19.13 -3.84
N GLN A 706 -10.70 -18.27 -2.98
CA GLN A 706 -9.93 -17.62 -1.94
C GLN A 706 -9.71 -18.58 -0.76
N PRO A 707 -8.57 -18.48 -0.08
CA PRO A 707 -8.31 -19.29 1.09
C PRO A 707 -9.31 -19.02 2.23
N ASP A 708 -9.32 -19.90 3.20
CA ASP A 708 -10.25 -20.06 4.32
C ASP A 708 -10.66 -18.81 5.11
N TRP A 709 -9.99 -17.66 4.90
CA TRP A 709 -10.30 -16.42 5.61
C TRP A 709 -11.61 -15.75 5.16
N ALA A 710 -12.16 -16.18 4.05
CA ALA A 710 -13.32 -15.49 3.48
C ALA A 710 -14.67 -15.97 4.05
N HIS A 711 -14.74 -17.01 4.91
CA HIS A 711 -15.99 -17.79 4.84
C HIS A 711 -16.60 -18.28 6.13
N GLU A 712 -15.89 -18.26 7.26
CA GLU A 712 -16.44 -18.79 8.50
C GLU A 712 -16.86 -17.70 9.50
N ARG A 713 -16.33 -16.48 9.37
CA ARG A 713 -16.71 -15.36 10.22
C ARG A 713 -17.04 -14.15 9.35
N LYS A 714 -18.16 -13.48 9.66
CA LYS A 714 -18.61 -12.28 8.95
C LYS A 714 -17.71 -11.07 9.22
N THR A 715 -17.05 -11.03 10.38
CA THR A 715 -15.93 -10.16 10.67
C THR A 715 -14.67 -11.00 10.95
N TRP A 716 -13.53 -10.35 11.15
CA TRP A 716 -12.29 -11.08 11.50
C TRP A 716 -12.11 -11.19 13.02
N GLU A 717 -13.01 -10.57 13.80
CA GLU A 717 -12.93 -10.45 15.25
C GLU A 717 -14.18 -11.03 15.90
N SER A 718 -14.02 -12.12 16.66
CA SER A 718 -15.15 -12.79 17.31
C SER A 718 -15.94 -11.91 18.25
N TRP A 719 -15.26 -10.98 18.95
CA TRP A 719 -15.94 -10.06 19.86
C TRP A 719 -16.85 -9.06 19.12
N VAL A 720 -16.54 -8.69 17.88
CA VAL A 720 -17.42 -7.86 17.03
C VAL A 720 -18.66 -8.66 16.62
N ASP A 721 -18.46 -9.93 16.20
CA ASP A 721 -19.56 -10.83 15.84
C ASP A 721 -20.50 -11.06 17.05
N GLU A 722 -19.93 -11.24 18.26
CA GLU A 722 -20.68 -11.40 19.50
C GLU A 722 -21.51 -10.15 19.82
N LEU A 723 -20.93 -8.95 19.73
CA LEU A 723 -21.66 -7.70 19.97
C LEU A 723 -22.74 -7.47 18.90
N TRP A 724 -22.45 -7.77 17.66
CA TRP A 724 -23.46 -7.70 16.60
C TRP A 724 -24.64 -8.62 16.89
N ALA A 725 -24.39 -9.89 17.21
CA ALA A 725 -25.43 -10.85 17.53
C ALA A 725 -26.26 -10.44 18.76
N ALA A 726 -25.61 -9.86 19.76
CA ALA A 726 -26.30 -9.44 21.00
C ALA A 726 -27.16 -8.18 20.82
N HIS A 727 -26.74 -7.25 20.00
CA HIS A 727 -27.31 -5.89 20.01
C HIS A 727 -28.01 -5.48 18.71
N ARG A 728 -27.65 -6.05 17.53
CA ARG A 728 -28.19 -5.56 16.25
C ARG A 728 -29.71 -5.73 16.10
N LEU A 729 -30.25 -6.80 16.68
CA LEU A 729 -31.71 -7.07 16.67
C LEU A 729 -32.38 -6.74 17.99
N ALA A 730 -31.71 -6.02 18.92
CA ALA A 730 -32.25 -5.65 20.19
C ALA A 730 -33.44 -4.66 20.03
N PRO A 731 -34.40 -4.63 21.00
CA PRO A 731 -35.49 -3.67 20.96
C PRO A 731 -35.01 -2.23 20.82
N GLY A 732 -35.62 -1.48 19.90
CA GLY A 732 -35.29 -0.08 19.64
C GLY A 732 -34.23 0.14 18.56
N MET A 733 -33.65 -0.92 18.01
CA MET A 733 -32.82 -0.85 16.81
C MET A 733 -33.67 -0.72 15.53
N PRO A 734 -33.18 -0.04 14.48
CA PRO A 734 -33.85 -0.04 13.17
C PRO A 734 -34.02 -1.46 12.62
N PRO A 735 -35.03 -1.70 11.76
CA PRO A 735 -35.18 -2.98 11.07
C PRO A 735 -33.88 -3.40 10.36
N ALA A 736 -33.62 -4.69 10.31
CA ALA A 736 -32.40 -5.25 9.70
C ALA A 736 -32.61 -5.87 8.32
N ASP A 737 -33.71 -5.53 7.67
CA ASP A 737 -34.16 -6.05 6.38
C ASP A 737 -34.20 -5.00 5.26
N GLY A 738 -33.67 -3.77 5.52
CA GLY A 738 -33.56 -2.71 4.52
C GLY A 738 -32.84 -3.16 3.24
N TRP A 739 -31.86 -4.05 3.38
CA TRP A 739 -31.17 -4.64 2.26
C TRP A 739 -32.01 -5.55 1.36
N LYS A 740 -33.21 -5.94 1.78
CA LYS A 740 -34.22 -6.71 1.00
C LYS A 740 -35.26 -5.82 0.38
N THR A 741 -35.32 -4.56 0.78
CA THR A 741 -36.37 -3.61 0.38
C THR A 741 -35.90 -2.78 -0.81
N PRO A 742 -36.67 -2.70 -1.91
CA PRO A 742 -36.33 -1.81 -3.02
C PRO A 742 -36.25 -0.36 -2.56
N HIS A 743 -35.19 0.34 -2.94
CA HIS A 743 -34.95 1.75 -2.73
C HIS A 743 -34.75 2.46 -4.08
N ASP A 744 -34.59 3.75 -4.07
CA ASP A 744 -34.18 4.48 -5.25
C ASP A 744 -32.74 4.09 -5.64
N ASP A 745 -32.62 3.48 -6.81
CA ASP A 745 -31.37 3.00 -7.39
C ASP A 745 -30.94 3.79 -8.65
N SER A 746 -31.55 4.97 -8.88
CA SER A 746 -31.31 5.81 -10.04
C SER A 746 -29.83 6.16 -10.24
N TYR A 747 -29.12 6.37 -9.14
CA TYR A 747 -27.69 6.61 -9.13
C TYR A 747 -26.92 5.41 -9.73
N LEU A 748 -27.18 4.19 -9.25
CA LEU A 748 -26.50 2.98 -9.72
C LEU A 748 -26.84 2.67 -11.18
N LYS A 749 -28.11 2.84 -11.58
CA LYS A 749 -28.54 2.70 -12.98
C LYS A 749 -27.82 3.64 -13.90
N THR A 750 -27.73 4.91 -13.53
CA THR A 750 -26.98 5.92 -14.27
C THR A 750 -25.51 5.55 -14.40
N ALA A 751 -24.89 5.07 -13.32
CA ALA A 751 -23.51 4.65 -13.33
C ALA A 751 -23.25 3.44 -14.23
N ILE A 752 -24.15 2.45 -14.22
CA ILE A 752 -24.08 1.27 -15.09
C ILE A 752 -24.20 1.68 -16.57
N GLU A 753 -25.16 2.53 -16.91
CA GLU A 753 -25.33 3.03 -18.29
C GLU A 753 -24.09 3.78 -18.80
N LYS A 754 -23.51 4.65 -17.97
CA LYS A 754 -22.28 5.37 -18.30
C LYS A 754 -21.11 4.43 -18.49
N ALA A 755 -20.93 3.45 -17.60
CA ALA A 755 -19.87 2.45 -17.70
C ALA A 755 -20.00 1.60 -18.99
N GLN A 756 -21.23 1.23 -19.38
CA GLN A 756 -21.51 0.51 -20.63
C GLN A 756 -21.19 1.34 -21.89
N ARG A 757 -21.44 2.65 -21.85
CA ARG A 757 -21.09 3.57 -22.96
C ARG A 757 -19.60 3.80 -23.09
N ALA A 758 -18.87 3.86 -21.97
CA ALA A 758 -17.41 4.07 -21.94
C ALA A 758 -16.61 2.80 -22.34
N GLY A 759 -17.24 1.63 -22.28
CA GLY A 759 -16.64 0.36 -22.67
C GLY A 759 -16.90 -0.05 -24.13
N ARG A 760 -17.62 0.79 -24.86
CA ARG A 760 -17.84 0.70 -26.33
C ARG A 760 -16.96 1.71 -27.06
#